data_47361a679056247771b7642d93e41b66
#
_entry.id   47361a679056247771b7642d93e41b66
#
_cell.length_a   1.000
_cell.length_b   1.000
_cell.length_c   1.000
_cell.angle_alpha   90.00
_cell.angle_beta   90.00
_cell.angle_gamma   90.00
#
_symmetry.space_group_name_H-M   'P 1'
#
loop_
_entity.id
_entity.type
_entity.pdbx_description
1 polymer ?
#
loop_
_entity_poly.entity_id
_entity_poly.type
_entity_poly.pdbx_seq_one_letter_code
_entity_poly.pdbx_strand_id
1 'polypeptide(L)'
;MRLHRLLLPLVVSAGSALAADSPVPEPRAEIRQLRLEIARHDDLYHRDGKTEISDTDYDALRARLADLEKDNPADAVAAGAELPPVPDDRAGNLPEHVHLAPMLSLTKVRTPAELRAFHARLARRFGREDLPYVVEPKYDGIAVSLTYERGRLSRALTRGNGRTGEDITARVRTVAGLPARLRGGDVPDRIEIRGELHVPFAEFGRVNAARAEAGLETYTNPRALAAGLARRAEALPAEEAAALRLVCFGVGRCEPETALPGHQHELASLLRAWGLPVITHASMATGGEELLAAVGRVGAIRSELGFPTDGAVVKLDSRALQAAAGERVDAPRWAVAYKFAPEGAETRLLAITVQVGRTGALTPVAELAPVEVGGVTVSRATLHSAAVLARLDVRVGDTVRVERAGDVVPAITGVNLDRRPADARPFVFPSKCPECDAPVVSEGGAGVVRCPSDSCPERLRRRLAHFVSKSGVGIDGFGPVLIDGLVTRGLVREPADLYVLRREDLIAAGVGSGAASDRILEAIARSRSAEAWRFVAGLGLPGIGPAAARELVRRHGTLEAIAEAEPLLRNPLLALLRAGVRPPGVASQGGALRGKTFVLTGALAGFTRTEATTRIEAEGGRVAGAVGRGTDYLVAGENPGTKFAEARKRGVPVLREEEFIRLLGGN
;
A
#
# COMPACT_ATOMS: atom_id res chain seq x y z
N MET A 1 -2.33 -34.73 -86.65
CA MET A 1 -3.71 -35.11 -86.26
C MET A 1 -3.73 -35.50 -84.83
N ARG A 2 -4.60 -34.84 -84.07
CA ARG A 2 -4.97 -35.01 -82.64
C ARG A 2 -3.87 -34.83 -81.59
N LEU A 3 -3.80 -33.59 -81.07
CA LEU A 3 -3.22 -33.21 -79.79
C LEU A 3 -3.97 -33.82 -78.58
N HIS A 4 -3.25 -34.39 -77.63
CA HIS A 4 -3.76 -34.67 -76.33
C HIS A 4 -3.11 -33.66 -75.34
N ARG A 5 -3.94 -32.76 -74.78
CA ARG A 5 -3.60 -31.90 -73.70
C ARG A 5 -3.66 -32.67 -72.35
N LEU A 6 -2.56 -32.76 -71.66
CA LEU A 6 -2.52 -33.20 -70.29
C LEU A 6 -2.76 -31.97 -69.38
N LEU A 7 -3.86 -31.99 -68.64
CA LEU A 7 -4.18 -31.07 -67.57
C LEU A 7 -3.55 -31.61 -66.27
N LEU A 8 -2.59 -30.87 -65.68
CA LEU A 8 -2.17 -31.06 -64.32
C LEU A 8 -3.11 -30.27 -63.42
N PRO A 9 -3.59 -30.82 -62.26
CA PRO A 9 -4.32 -30.05 -61.30
C PRO A 9 -3.35 -29.30 -60.37
N LEU A 10 -3.51 -27.97 -60.28
CA LEU A 10 -2.90 -27.12 -59.29
C LEU A 10 -3.52 -27.44 -57.90
N VAL A 11 -2.73 -28.02 -57.01
CA VAL A 11 -3.08 -28.11 -55.59
C VAL A 11 -2.75 -26.78 -54.93
N VAL A 12 -3.77 -25.96 -54.71
CA VAL A 12 -3.71 -24.78 -53.85
C VAL A 12 -3.83 -25.28 -52.43
N SER A 13 -2.72 -25.37 -51.71
CA SER A 13 -2.74 -25.54 -50.24
C SER A 13 -3.09 -24.23 -49.61
N ALA A 14 -4.34 -24.07 -49.19
CA ALA A 14 -4.78 -23.01 -48.29
C ALA A 14 -4.18 -23.29 -46.91
N GLY A 15 -3.06 -22.62 -46.58
CA GLY A 15 -2.53 -22.54 -45.26
C GLY A 15 -3.41 -21.57 -44.43
N SER A 16 -4.45 -22.09 -43.76
CA SER A 16 -5.17 -21.36 -42.71
C SER A 16 -4.23 -21.23 -41.52
N ALA A 17 -3.63 -20.05 -41.38
CA ALA A 17 -3.06 -19.64 -40.11
C ALA A 17 -4.23 -19.45 -39.13
N LEU A 18 -4.49 -20.44 -38.29
CA LEU A 18 -5.30 -20.32 -37.12
C LEU A 18 -4.57 -19.33 -36.16
N ALA A 19 -5.01 -18.09 -36.19
CA ALA A 19 -4.82 -17.21 -35.06
C ALA A 19 -5.51 -17.90 -33.86
N ALA A 20 -4.73 -18.40 -32.91
CA ALA A 20 -5.26 -18.93 -31.67
C ALA A 20 -5.92 -17.77 -30.96
N ASP A 21 -7.25 -17.68 -31.00
CA ASP A 21 -8.06 -16.91 -30.10
C ASP A 21 -7.70 -17.38 -28.66
N SER A 22 -6.96 -16.58 -27.92
CA SER A 22 -6.82 -16.79 -26.49
C SER A 22 -8.23 -16.71 -25.90
N PRO A 23 -8.69 -17.69 -25.13
CA PRO A 23 -10.03 -17.65 -24.57
C PRO A 23 -10.17 -16.39 -23.73
N VAL A 24 -11.18 -15.57 -24.04
CA VAL A 24 -11.56 -14.42 -23.21
C VAL A 24 -11.86 -14.99 -21.83
N PRO A 25 -11.17 -14.58 -20.76
CA PRO A 25 -11.40 -15.12 -19.42
C PRO A 25 -12.87 -14.90 -19.03
N GLU A 26 -13.49 -15.91 -18.42
CA GLU A 26 -14.85 -15.76 -17.88
C GLU A 26 -14.91 -14.54 -16.94
N PRO A 27 -15.96 -13.69 -17.02
CA PRO A 27 -16.05 -12.45 -16.26
C PRO A 27 -15.74 -12.63 -14.77
N ARG A 28 -16.21 -13.71 -14.16
CA ARG A 28 -15.94 -14.06 -12.77
C ARG A 28 -14.45 -14.25 -12.47
N ALA A 29 -13.73 -14.91 -13.35
CA ALA A 29 -12.30 -15.18 -13.19
C ALA A 29 -11.50 -13.87 -13.34
N GLU A 30 -11.87 -13.03 -14.30
CA GLU A 30 -11.25 -11.72 -14.53
C GLU A 30 -11.50 -10.77 -13.35
N ILE A 31 -12.73 -10.68 -12.83
CA ILE A 31 -13.07 -9.89 -11.64
C ILE A 31 -12.22 -10.32 -10.45
N ARG A 32 -12.13 -11.62 -10.19
CA ARG A 32 -11.31 -12.15 -9.08
C ARG A 32 -9.84 -11.80 -9.24
N GLN A 33 -9.30 -11.93 -10.44
CA GLN A 33 -7.90 -11.59 -10.73
C GLN A 33 -7.64 -10.11 -10.53
N LEU A 34 -8.48 -9.22 -11.07
CA LEU A 34 -8.36 -7.78 -10.92
C LEU A 34 -8.45 -7.35 -9.46
N ARG A 35 -9.37 -7.93 -8.66
CA ARG A 35 -9.45 -7.66 -7.22
C ARG A 35 -8.16 -8.04 -6.49
N LEU A 36 -7.56 -9.18 -6.79
CA LEU A 36 -6.29 -9.61 -6.19
C LEU A 36 -5.13 -8.71 -6.60
N GLU A 37 -5.07 -8.32 -7.86
CA GLU A 37 -4.03 -7.44 -8.39
C GLU A 37 -4.12 -6.03 -7.80
N ILE A 38 -5.32 -5.45 -7.77
CA ILE A 38 -5.57 -4.14 -7.16
C ILE A 38 -5.25 -4.18 -5.66
N ALA A 39 -5.70 -5.19 -4.92
CA ALA A 39 -5.40 -5.32 -3.50
C ALA A 39 -3.89 -5.41 -3.25
N ARG A 40 -3.14 -6.12 -4.09
CA ARG A 40 -1.68 -6.18 -4.01
C ARG A 40 -1.03 -4.81 -4.24
N HIS A 41 -1.51 -4.05 -5.23
CA HIS A 41 -0.98 -2.71 -5.49
C HIS A 41 -1.38 -1.71 -4.40
N ASP A 42 -2.57 -1.85 -3.81
CA ASP A 42 -2.98 -1.08 -2.62
C ASP A 42 -2.04 -1.34 -1.44
N ASP A 43 -1.71 -2.60 -1.15
CA ASP A 43 -0.78 -2.96 -0.08
C ASP A 43 0.63 -2.39 -0.33
N LEU A 44 1.15 -2.53 -1.55
CA LEU A 44 2.46 -1.99 -1.90
C LEU A 44 2.53 -0.47 -1.75
N TYR A 45 1.53 0.24 -2.27
CA TYR A 45 1.51 1.69 -2.26
C TYR A 45 1.23 2.28 -0.86
N HIS A 46 0.20 1.77 -0.19
CA HIS A 46 -0.28 2.36 1.06
C HIS A 46 0.46 1.86 2.31
N ARG A 47 0.95 0.61 2.31
CA ARG A 47 1.65 0.01 3.45
C ARG A 47 3.16 0.01 3.30
N ASP A 48 3.66 -0.38 2.12
CA ASP A 48 5.09 -0.56 1.88
C ASP A 48 5.78 0.69 1.30
N GLY A 49 4.99 1.70 0.86
CA GLY A 49 5.50 2.90 0.19
C GLY A 49 6.19 2.60 -1.15
N LYS A 50 5.81 1.48 -1.81
CA LYS A 50 6.38 1.02 -3.08
C LYS A 50 5.35 1.10 -4.19
N THR A 51 5.78 1.47 -5.39
CA THR A 51 4.95 1.51 -6.59
C THR A 51 5.55 0.59 -7.64
N GLU A 52 4.77 -0.38 -8.13
CA GLU A 52 5.19 -1.29 -9.21
C GLU A 52 4.55 -0.96 -10.57
N ILE A 53 3.44 -0.23 -10.56
CA ILE A 53 2.75 0.25 -11.76
C ILE A 53 2.51 1.76 -11.67
N SER A 54 2.27 2.40 -12.82
CA SER A 54 1.92 3.82 -12.83
C SER A 54 0.52 4.06 -12.23
N ASP A 55 0.27 5.28 -11.74
CA ASP A 55 -1.07 5.69 -11.29
C ASP A 55 -2.12 5.54 -12.41
N THR A 56 -1.70 5.70 -13.66
CA THR A 56 -2.55 5.54 -14.85
C THR A 56 -2.92 4.06 -15.05
N ASP A 57 -1.95 3.15 -14.94
CA ASP A 57 -2.21 1.71 -15.07
C ASP A 57 -3.07 1.20 -13.90
N TYR A 58 -2.77 1.64 -12.66
CA TYR A 58 -3.59 1.31 -11.49
C TYR A 58 -5.05 1.77 -11.66
N ASP A 59 -5.27 2.99 -12.14
CA ASP A 59 -6.62 3.49 -12.35
C ASP A 59 -7.32 2.81 -13.53
N ALA A 60 -6.57 2.34 -14.54
CA ALA A 60 -7.12 1.52 -15.62
C ALA A 60 -7.61 0.15 -15.09
N LEU A 61 -6.85 -0.48 -14.17
CA LEU A 61 -7.29 -1.71 -13.49
C LEU A 61 -8.59 -1.47 -12.70
N ARG A 62 -8.67 -0.36 -11.95
CA ARG A 62 -9.86 0.01 -11.17
C ARG A 62 -11.07 0.29 -12.06
N ALA A 63 -10.88 0.99 -13.19
CA ALA A 63 -11.94 1.26 -14.16
C ALA A 63 -12.44 -0.04 -14.80
N ARG A 64 -11.53 -0.91 -15.25
CA ARG A 64 -11.88 -2.20 -15.83
C ARG A 64 -12.65 -3.08 -14.86
N LEU A 65 -12.23 -3.13 -13.58
CA LEU A 65 -12.97 -3.84 -12.53
C LEU A 65 -14.39 -3.28 -12.36
N ALA A 66 -14.53 -1.96 -12.26
CA ALA A 66 -15.84 -1.31 -12.08
C ALA A 66 -16.79 -1.58 -13.25
N ASP A 67 -16.31 -1.57 -14.49
CA ASP A 67 -17.09 -1.88 -15.68
C ASP A 67 -17.54 -3.35 -15.66
N LEU A 68 -16.63 -4.28 -15.38
CA LEU A 68 -16.94 -5.71 -15.29
C LEU A 68 -17.95 -6.03 -14.18
N GLU A 69 -17.80 -5.44 -13.01
CA GLU A 69 -18.73 -5.64 -11.88
C GLU A 69 -20.12 -5.07 -12.18
N LYS A 70 -20.18 -3.93 -12.86
CA LYS A 70 -21.43 -3.32 -13.29
C LYS A 70 -22.16 -4.16 -14.34
N ASP A 71 -21.40 -4.69 -15.30
CA ASP A 71 -21.98 -5.47 -16.43
C ASP A 71 -22.29 -6.92 -16.03
N ASN A 72 -21.64 -7.45 -14.98
CA ASN A 72 -21.77 -8.83 -14.51
C ASN A 72 -21.99 -8.91 -12.98
N PRO A 73 -23.09 -8.38 -12.42
CA PRO A 73 -23.28 -8.26 -10.97
C PRO A 73 -23.34 -9.62 -10.25
N ALA A 74 -23.85 -10.66 -10.90
CA ALA A 74 -23.90 -12.01 -10.33
C ALA A 74 -22.50 -12.63 -10.19
N ASP A 75 -21.65 -12.44 -11.20
CA ASP A 75 -20.26 -12.89 -11.19
C ASP A 75 -19.42 -12.08 -10.21
N ALA A 76 -19.70 -10.79 -10.04
CA ALA A 76 -19.07 -9.95 -9.04
C ALA A 76 -19.30 -10.48 -7.61
N VAL A 77 -20.54 -10.89 -7.28
CA VAL A 77 -20.87 -11.54 -6.00
C VAL A 77 -20.16 -12.90 -5.88
N ALA A 78 -20.18 -13.70 -6.94
CA ALA A 78 -19.58 -15.04 -6.96
C ALA A 78 -18.05 -15.04 -6.98
N ALA A 79 -17.41 -13.95 -7.37
CA ALA A 79 -15.94 -13.81 -7.39
C ALA A 79 -15.30 -13.71 -5.99
N GLY A 80 -16.09 -13.55 -4.93
CA GLY A 80 -15.63 -13.52 -3.54
C GLY A 80 -15.58 -12.11 -2.93
N ALA A 81 -14.66 -11.91 -1.99
CA ALA A 81 -14.59 -10.66 -1.21
C ALA A 81 -14.38 -9.43 -2.12
N GLU A 82 -15.22 -8.41 -1.92
CA GLU A 82 -15.09 -7.11 -2.56
C GLU A 82 -13.87 -6.35 -2.03
N LEU A 83 -13.31 -5.47 -2.88
CA LEU A 83 -12.29 -4.54 -2.42
C LEU A 83 -12.89 -3.56 -1.41
N PRO A 84 -12.13 -3.16 -0.37
CA PRO A 84 -12.60 -2.13 0.54
C PRO A 84 -12.83 -0.82 -0.23
N PRO A 85 -13.88 -0.05 0.13
CA PRO A 85 -14.20 1.22 -0.54
C PRO A 85 -13.08 2.25 -0.38
N VAL A 86 -12.34 2.18 0.72
CA VAL A 86 -11.13 2.99 0.98
C VAL A 86 -9.97 2.02 1.15
N PRO A 87 -8.86 2.18 0.38
CA PRO A 87 -7.67 1.35 0.55
C PRO A 87 -7.14 1.44 1.97
N ASP A 88 -6.79 0.30 2.56
CA ASP A 88 -6.34 0.20 3.95
C ASP A 88 -4.84 0.52 4.05
N ASP A 89 -4.50 1.58 4.77
CA ASP A 89 -3.11 2.01 4.95
C ASP A 89 -2.47 1.55 6.27
N ARG A 90 -3.16 0.72 7.08
CA ARG A 90 -2.65 0.23 8.37
C ARG A 90 -1.51 -0.74 8.17
N ALA A 91 -0.42 -0.55 8.92
CA ALA A 91 0.72 -1.48 8.97
C ALA A 91 0.50 -2.63 9.97
N GLY A 92 -0.44 -2.48 10.91
CA GLY A 92 -0.82 -3.49 11.90
C GLY A 92 0.17 -3.63 13.06
N ASN A 93 0.99 -2.61 13.31
CA ASN A 93 2.01 -2.60 14.36
C ASN A 93 1.75 -1.55 15.46
N LEU A 94 0.67 -0.78 15.34
CA LEU A 94 0.24 0.22 16.31
C LEU A 94 -1.19 -0.06 16.77
N PRO A 95 -1.60 0.42 17.96
CA PRO A 95 -2.98 0.32 18.44
C PRO A 95 -3.96 0.97 17.46
N GLU A 96 -5.14 0.38 17.28
CA GLU A 96 -6.16 0.86 16.37
C GLU A 96 -7.34 1.48 17.09
N HIS A 97 -7.89 2.56 16.54
CA HIS A 97 -9.07 3.23 17.06
C HIS A 97 -10.02 3.67 15.94
N VAL A 98 -11.31 3.73 16.27
CA VAL A 98 -12.37 4.17 15.37
C VAL A 98 -12.35 5.71 15.27
N HIS A 99 -12.47 6.25 14.04
CA HIS A 99 -12.67 7.67 13.78
C HIS A 99 -14.01 8.17 14.28
N LEU A 100 -14.11 9.44 14.66
CA LEU A 100 -15.38 10.07 15.05
C LEU A 100 -16.33 10.23 13.84
N ALA A 101 -15.77 10.41 12.65
CA ALA A 101 -16.46 10.40 11.37
C ALA A 101 -15.62 9.65 10.33
N PRO A 102 -16.21 9.00 9.31
CA PRO A 102 -15.44 8.27 8.29
C PRO A 102 -14.42 9.16 7.56
N MET A 103 -13.20 8.66 7.36
CA MET A 103 -12.18 9.29 6.52
C MET A 103 -12.30 8.78 5.08
N LEU A 104 -13.19 9.41 4.32
CA LEU A 104 -13.46 9.03 2.93
C LEU A 104 -12.28 9.39 2.01
N SER A 105 -12.21 8.71 0.87
CA SER A 105 -11.37 9.09 -0.27
C SER A 105 -11.99 10.26 -1.04
N LEU A 106 -11.33 10.70 -2.12
CA LEU A 106 -11.89 11.66 -3.08
C LEU A 106 -12.04 10.99 -4.44
N THR A 107 -13.15 11.28 -5.13
CA THR A 107 -13.28 10.92 -6.54
C THR A 107 -12.17 11.61 -7.33
N LYS A 108 -11.45 10.85 -8.15
CA LYS A 108 -10.37 11.38 -8.99
C LYS A 108 -10.93 11.83 -10.33
N VAL A 109 -10.48 12.98 -10.81
CA VAL A 109 -10.71 13.51 -12.16
C VAL A 109 -9.38 13.96 -12.75
N ARG A 110 -9.17 13.78 -14.06
CA ARG A 110 -7.89 14.02 -14.72
C ARG A 110 -7.98 14.99 -15.88
N THR A 111 -9.16 15.20 -16.40
CA THR A 111 -9.38 16.03 -17.58
C THR A 111 -10.29 17.21 -17.29
N PRO A 112 -10.14 18.31 -18.04
CA PRO A 112 -11.08 19.43 -17.98
C PRO A 112 -12.53 19.01 -18.20
N ALA A 113 -12.78 18.02 -19.07
CA ALA A 113 -14.11 17.49 -19.34
C ALA A 113 -14.73 16.83 -18.11
N GLU A 114 -13.96 16.02 -17.38
CA GLU A 114 -14.41 15.37 -16.14
C GLU A 114 -14.68 16.39 -15.04
N LEU A 115 -13.86 17.44 -14.93
CA LEU A 115 -14.08 18.52 -13.96
C LEU A 115 -15.35 19.31 -14.30
N ARG A 116 -15.59 19.61 -15.59
CA ARG A 116 -16.87 20.21 -16.04
C ARG A 116 -18.06 19.31 -15.74
N ALA A 117 -17.93 17.99 -15.92
CA ALA A 117 -18.97 17.03 -15.58
C ALA A 117 -19.26 16.99 -14.07
N PHE A 118 -18.24 17.14 -13.22
CA PHE A 118 -18.42 17.30 -11.78
C PHE A 118 -19.23 18.55 -11.46
N HIS A 119 -18.84 19.71 -11.99
CA HIS A 119 -19.58 20.96 -11.81
C HIS A 119 -21.02 20.86 -12.32
N ALA A 120 -21.24 20.40 -13.56
CA ALA A 120 -22.57 20.26 -14.17
C ALA A 120 -23.50 19.31 -13.37
N ARG A 121 -22.96 18.28 -12.72
CA ARG A 121 -23.72 17.40 -11.83
C ARG A 121 -24.24 18.15 -10.60
N LEU A 122 -23.40 19.00 -9.99
CA LEU A 122 -23.80 19.81 -8.83
C LEU A 122 -24.72 20.94 -9.24
N ALA A 123 -24.46 21.60 -10.37
CA ALA A 123 -25.30 22.66 -10.93
C ALA A 123 -26.73 22.18 -11.18
N ARG A 124 -26.90 21.00 -11.81
CA ARG A 124 -28.23 20.36 -11.99
C ARG A 124 -28.89 20.02 -10.65
N ARG A 125 -28.11 19.55 -9.66
CA ARG A 125 -28.66 19.20 -8.34
C ARG A 125 -29.21 20.39 -7.60
N PHE A 126 -28.54 21.54 -7.69
CA PHE A 126 -28.89 22.75 -6.96
C PHE A 126 -29.63 23.80 -7.81
N GLY A 127 -29.83 23.54 -9.10
CA GLY A 127 -30.55 24.43 -10.02
C GLY A 127 -29.83 25.77 -10.28
N ARG A 128 -28.48 25.81 -10.16
CA ARG A 128 -27.67 27.04 -10.36
C ARG A 128 -26.27 26.74 -10.88
N GLU A 129 -25.78 27.58 -11.77
CA GLU A 129 -24.44 27.44 -12.38
C GLU A 129 -23.35 28.19 -11.61
N ASP A 130 -23.71 29.18 -10.79
CA ASP A 130 -22.80 30.04 -10.03
C ASP A 130 -22.40 29.44 -8.67
N LEU A 131 -22.07 28.16 -8.64
CA LEU A 131 -21.65 27.49 -7.42
C LEU A 131 -20.27 27.96 -6.98
N PRO A 132 -20.10 28.34 -5.69
CA PRO A 132 -18.78 28.74 -5.17
C PRO A 132 -17.96 27.51 -4.77
N TYR A 133 -16.67 27.54 -5.10
CA TYR A 133 -15.70 26.49 -4.79
C TYR A 133 -14.46 27.03 -4.10
N VAL A 134 -13.85 26.22 -3.25
CA VAL A 134 -12.48 26.38 -2.79
C VAL A 134 -11.60 25.38 -3.55
N VAL A 135 -10.49 25.86 -4.10
CA VAL A 135 -9.49 25.06 -4.81
C VAL A 135 -8.17 25.14 -4.03
N GLU A 136 -7.65 23.99 -3.64
CA GLU A 136 -6.49 23.84 -2.77
C GLU A 136 -5.43 22.96 -3.43
N PRO A 137 -4.10 23.19 -3.22
CA PRO A 137 -3.08 22.21 -3.58
C PRO A 137 -3.35 20.87 -2.85
N LYS A 138 -3.24 19.76 -3.58
CA LYS A 138 -3.35 18.43 -3.02
C LYS A 138 -1.99 17.96 -2.52
N TYR A 139 -1.76 18.13 -1.22
CA TYR A 139 -0.55 17.62 -0.57
C TYR A 139 -0.45 16.10 -0.73
N ASP A 140 0.76 15.63 -1.02
CA ASP A 140 1.04 14.19 -1.11
C ASP A 140 1.82 13.72 0.13
N GLY A 141 1.09 13.11 1.04
CA GLY A 141 1.57 12.64 2.33
C GLY A 141 0.74 11.47 2.84
N ILE A 142 0.46 11.46 4.13
CA ILE A 142 -0.48 10.54 4.76
C ILE A 142 -1.57 11.32 5.48
N ALA A 143 -2.82 10.94 5.19
CA ALA A 143 -3.97 11.57 5.81
C ALA A 143 -4.09 11.19 7.29
N VAL A 144 -4.39 12.17 8.12
CA VAL A 144 -4.53 11.99 9.57
C VAL A 144 -5.79 12.66 10.11
N SER A 145 -6.35 12.10 11.18
CA SER A 145 -7.35 12.74 12.00
C SER A 145 -6.75 13.12 13.36
N LEU A 146 -7.05 14.33 13.82
CA LEU A 146 -6.63 14.88 15.10
C LEU A 146 -7.86 15.14 15.96
N THR A 147 -8.02 14.42 17.05
CA THR A 147 -9.11 14.64 17.99
C THR A 147 -8.64 15.55 19.12
N TYR A 148 -9.31 16.68 19.26
CA TYR A 148 -9.17 17.57 20.41
C TYR A 148 -10.40 17.47 21.30
N GLU A 149 -10.19 17.32 22.61
CA GLU A 149 -11.22 17.30 23.63
C GLU A 149 -10.96 18.44 24.63
N ARG A 150 -11.94 19.31 24.77
CA ARG A 150 -11.81 20.53 25.60
C ARG A 150 -10.54 21.31 25.25
N GLY A 151 -10.28 21.42 23.96
CA GLY A 151 -9.13 22.09 23.36
C GLY A 151 -7.78 21.36 23.48
N ARG A 152 -7.68 20.19 24.12
CA ARG A 152 -6.42 19.42 24.24
C ARG A 152 -6.38 18.28 23.21
N LEU A 153 -5.23 18.10 22.56
CA LEU A 153 -5.00 16.96 21.65
C LEU A 153 -5.08 15.66 22.45
N SER A 154 -6.18 14.93 22.27
CA SER A 154 -6.39 13.63 22.92
C SER A 154 -5.88 12.49 22.06
N ARG A 155 -6.09 12.54 20.73
CA ARG A 155 -5.72 11.45 19.81
C ARG A 155 -5.36 11.93 18.41
N ALA A 156 -4.46 11.19 17.75
CA ALA A 156 -4.16 11.34 16.33
C ALA A 156 -4.11 9.95 15.68
N LEU A 157 -4.85 9.76 14.58
CA LEU A 157 -4.95 8.47 13.88
C LEU A 157 -4.54 8.63 12.42
N THR A 158 -3.95 7.58 11.82
CA THR A 158 -3.84 7.46 10.36
C THR A 158 -5.24 7.27 9.77
N ARG A 159 -5.38 7.40 8.44
CA ARG A 159 -6.66 7.15 7.78
C ARG A 159 -7.15 5.71 7.98
N GLY A 160 -6.24 4.74 7.93
CA GLY A 160 -6.56 3.32 7.99
C GLY A 160 -7.45 2.90 6.83
N ASN A 161 -8.47 2.11 7.13
CA ASN A 161 -9.50 1.71 6.17
C ASN A 161 -10.66 2.72 6.02
N GLY A 162 -10.45 3.95 6.51
CA GLY A 162 -11.46 5.01 6.53
C GLY A 162 -12.40 4.99 7.73
N ARG A 163 -12.48 3.89 8.48
CA ARG A 163 -13.30 3.77 9.70
C ARG A 163 -12.45 3.61 10.95
N THR A 164 -11.34 2.90 10.83
CA THR A 164 -10.39 2.61 11.91
C THR A 164 -8.99 2.97 11.43
N GLY A 165 -8.24 3.72 12.21
CA GLY A 165 -6.86 4.11 11.95
C GLY A 165 -5.91 3.70 13.06
N GLU A 166 -4.62 3.67 12.78
CA GLU A 166 -3.56 3.40 13.75
C GLU A 166 -3.27 4.65 14.60
N ASP A 167 -3.07 4.46 15.90
CA ASP A 167 -2.76 5.54 16.84
C ASP A 167 -1.31 6.01 16.71
N ILE A 168 -1.14 7.20 16.17
CA ILE A 168 0.14 7.88 15.98
C ILE A 168 0.26 9.11 16.88
N THR A 169 -0.53 9.20 17.96
CA THR A 169 -0.62 10.38 18.84
C THR A 169 0.74 10.79 19.39
N ALA A 170 1.53 9.83 19.86
CA ALA A 170 2.87 10.09 20.39
C ALA A 170 3.78 10.77 19.35
N ARG A 171 3.69 10.33 18.09
CA ARG A 171 4.45 10.86 16.98
C ARG A 171 3.99 12.26 16.57
N VAL A 172 2.68 12.42 16.42
CA VAL A 172 2.09 13.70 15.99
C VAL A 172 2.38 14.82 16.99
N ARG A 173 2.46 14.52 18.28
CA ARG A 173 2.86 15.50 19.33
C ARG A 173 4.27 16.05 19.14
N THR A 174 5.15 15.38 18.40
CA THR A 174 6.51 15.87 18.10
C THR A 174 6.57 16.73 16.84
N VAL A 175 5.48 16.84 16.07
CA VAL A 175 5.44 17.64 14.84
C VAL A 175 5.48 19.13 15.18
N ALA A 176 6.45 19.83 14.59
CA ALA A 176 6.62 21.26 14.82
C ALA A 176 5.38 22.07 14.39
N GLY A 177 4.98 23.04 15.20
CA GLY A 177 3.84 23.92 14.89
C GLY A 177 2.46 23.33 15.23
N LEU A 178 2.37 22.11 15.71
CA LEU A 178 1.10 21.55 16.18
C LEU A 178 0.86 21.94 17.65
N PRO A 179 -0.26 22.65 17.97
CA PRO A 179 -0.57 23.00 19.34
C PRO A 179 -1.06 21.77 20.13
N ALA A 180 -0.45 21.49 21.28
CA ALA A 180 -0.98 20.50 22.24
C ALA A 180 -2.34 20.93 22.81
N ARG A 181 -2.64 22.24 22.73
CA ARG A 181 -3.92 22.86 23.10
C ARG A 181 -4.29 23.93 22.08
N LEU A 182 -5.51 23.86 21.56
CA LEU A 182 -6.07 24.89 20.68
C LEU A 182 -6.13 26.24 21.40
N ARG A 183 -5.88 27.32 20.67
CA ARG A 183 -5.90 28.71 21.17
C ARG A 183 -7.31 29.30 21.04
N GLY A 184 -7.59 30.37 21.84
CA GLY A 184 -8.88 31.07 21.78
C GLY A 184 -9.91 30.60 22.78
N GLY A 185 -11.03 31.35 22.89
CA GLY A 185 -12.12 31.10 23.84
C GLY A 185 -13.23 30.21 23.32
N ASP A 186 -13.45 30.19 22.00
CA ASP A 186 -14.59 29.49 21.35
C ASP A 186 -14.17 28.14 20.76
N VAL A 187 -13.43 27.38 21.56
CA VAL A 187 -12.98 26.04 21.16
C VAL A 187 -14.07 25.04 21.50
N PRO A 188 -14.50 24.18 20.56
CA PRO A 188 -15.53 23.18 20.80
C PRO A 188 -15.09 22.15 21.86
N ASP A 189 -16.08 21.55 22.53
CA ASP A 189 -15.83 20.51 23.54
C ASP A 189 -15.11 19.31 22.93
N ARG A 190 -15.49 18.96 21.70
CA ARG A 190 -14.88 17.86 20.93
C ARG A 190 -14.84 18.18 19.45
N ILE A 191 -13.67 18.00 18.85
CA ILE A 191 -13.51 18.20 17.41
C ILE A 191 -12.49 17.21 16.84
N GLU A 192 -12.81 16.66 15.66
CA GLU A 192 -11.91 15.86 14.85
C GLU A 192 -11.49 16.67 13.62
N ILE A 193 -10.21 17.06 13.56
CA ILE A 193 -9.63 17.87 12.49
C ILE A 193 -8.95 16.92 11.50
N ARG A 194 -9.11 17.18 10.19
CA ARG A 194 -8.49 16.44 9.10
C ARG A 194 -7.24 17.16 8.62
N GLY A 195 -6.17 16.42 8.41
CA GLY A 195 -4.90 16.97 7.94
C GLY A 195 -4.11 15.95 7.12
N GLU A 196 -2.97 16.43 6.60
CA GLU A 196 -1.98 15.61 5.90
C GLU A 196 -0.63 15.79 6.57
N LEU A 197 0.00 14.68 6.98
CA LEU A 197 1.41 14.65 7.34
C LEU A 197 2.24 14.51 6.08
N HIS A 198 3.16 15.43 5.86
CA HIS A 198 4.00 15.46 4.66
C HIS A 198 5.44 15.83 4.99
N VAL A 199 6.35 15.61 4.04
CA VAL A 199 7.76 16.01 4.15
C VAL A 199 8.10 16.94 2.99
N PRO A 200 8.57 18.19 3.24
CA PRO A 200 9.08 19.07 2.20
C PRO A 200 10.27 18.48 1.45
N PHE A 201 10.49 18.86 0.19
CA PHE A 201 11.60 18.35 -0.63
C PHE A 201 12.97 18.59 -0.02
N ALA A 202 13.22 19.76 0.57
CA ALA A 202 14.47 20.08 1.24
C ALA A 202 14.77 19.12 2.42
N GLU A 203 13.75 18.83 3.23
CA GLU A 203 13.89 17.90 4.36
C GLU A 203 14.06 16.46 3.89
N PHE A 204 13.39 16.06 2.82
CA PHE A 204 13.57 14.75 2.20
C PHE A 204 15.02 14.52 1.75
N GLY A 205 15.60 15.52 1.05
CA GLY A 205 17.00 15.47 0.62
C GLY A 205 17.95 15.36 1.81
N ARG A 206 17.75 16.17 2.85
CA ARG A 206 18.57 16.19 4.07
C ARG A 206 18.53 14.83 4.81
N VAL A 207 17.34 14.28 5.03
CA VAL A 207 17.19 12.99 5.73
C VAL A 207 17.83 11.86 4.93
N ASN A 208 17.63 11.82 3.60
CA ASN A 208 18.22 10.78 2.76
C ASN A 208 19.76 10.88 2.68
N ALA A 209 20.31 12.09 2.66
CA ALA A 209 21.77 12.28 2.72
C ALA A 209 22.35 11.72 4.03
N ALA A 210 21.79 12.09 5.19
CA ALA A 210 22.22 11.57 6.48
C ALA A 210 22.09 10.05 6.59
N ARG A 211 21.01 9.46 6.01
CA ARG A 211 20.82 8.00 5.99
C ARG A 211 21.87 7.31 5.12
N ALA A 212 22.17 7.88 3.95
CA ALA A 212 23.22 7.35 3.05
C ALA A 212 24.59 7.36 3.72
N GLU A 213 24.96 8.45 4.41
CA GLU A 213 26.20 8.57 5.19
C GLU A 213 26.26 7.53 6.33
N ALA A 214 25.12 7.24 6.95
CA ALA A 214 25.01 6.20 7.98
C ALA A 214 24.93 4.76 7.42
N GLY A 215 25.00 4.58 6.09
CA GLY A 215 24.85 3.27 5.42
C GLY A 215 23.43 2.68 5.54
N LEU A 216 22.42 3.50 5.81
CA LEU A 216 21.03 3.08 5.93
C LEU A 216 20.32 3.19 4.56
N GLU A 217 19.32 2.34 4.35
CA GLU A 217 18.46 2.43 3.17
C GLU A 217 17.75 3.80 3.10
N THR A 218 17.81 4.47 1.96
CA THR A 218 17.15 5.75 1.71
C THR A 218 15.67 5.54 1.36
N TYR A 219 14.86 6.54 1.65
CA TYR A 219 13.46 6.53 1.23
C TYR A 219 13.32 6.90 -0.25
N THR A 220 12.34 6.30 -0.92
CA THR A 220 12.12 6.47 -2.36
C THR A 220 11.48 7.81 -2.72
N ASN A 221 10.66 8.36 -1.84
CA ASN A 221 9.97 9.65 -2.04
C ASN A 221 9.56 10.28 -0.70
N PRO A 222 9.15 11.57 -0.70
CA PRO A 222 8.71 12.27 0.51
C PRO A 222 7.50 11.62 1.20
N ARG A 223 6.56 11.03 0.44
CA ARG A 223 5.39 10.34 0.99
C ARG A 223 5.80 9.07 1.75
N ALA A 224 6.70 8.25 1.17
CA ALA A 224 7.23 7.06 1.83
C ALA A 224 7.99 7.42 3.12
N LEU A 225 8.75 8.53 3.11
CA LEU A 225 9.40 9.06 4.30
C LEU A 225 8.36 9.49 5.34
N ALA A 226 7.33 10.26 4.97
CA ALA A 226 6.27 10.67 5.90
C ALA A 226 5.58 9.46 6.54
N ALA A 227 5.21 8.45 5.76
CA ALA A 227 4.60 7.21 6.24
C ALA A 227 5.52 6.44 7.18
N GLY A 228 6.79 6.28 6.82
CA GLY A 228 7.80 5.60 7.63
C GLY A 228 8.06 6.29 8.96
N LEU A 229 8.14 7.63 8.97
CA LEU A 229 8.32 8.41 10.20
C LEU A 229 7.08 8.38 11.10
N ALA A 230 5.89 8.53 10.52
CA ALA A 230 4.65 8.58 11.29
C ALA A 230 4.32 7.27 12.01
N ARG A 231 4.61 6.12 11.38
CA ARG A 231 4.26 4.78 11.89
C ARG A 231 5.37 4.09 12.68
N ARG A 232 6.56 4.69 12.81
CA ARG A 232 7.65 4.10 13.59
C ARG A 232 7.30 4.14 15.09
N ALA A 233 7.27 2.98 15.74
CA ALA A 233 6.97 2.85 17.16
C ALA A 233 8.09 3.43 18.06
N GLU A 234 9.36 3.23 17.65
CA GLU A 234 10.53 3.71 18.40
C GLU A 234 10.68 5.23 18.30
N ALA A 235 11.41 5.81 19.23
CA ALA A 235 11.79 7.22 19.18
C ALA A 235 12.59 7.52 17.90
N LEU A 236 12.24 8.63 17.23
CA LEU A 236 12.99 9.08 16.07
C LEU A 236 14.24 9.85 16.51
N PRO A 237 15.35 9.77 15.75
CA PRO A 237 16.38 10.78 15.81
C PRO A 237 15.77 12.17 15.63
N ALA A 238 16.28 13.16 16.38
CA ALA A 238 15.74 14.53 16.37
C ALA A 238 15.63 15.12 14.96
N GLU A 239 16.61 14.81 14.11
CA GLU A 239 16.67 15.26 12.71
C GLU A 239 15.56 14.66 11.85
N GLU A 240 15.27 13.36 12.00
CA GLU A 240 14.17 12.71 11.29
C GLU A 240 12.81 13.22 11.80
N ALA A 241 12.66 13.39 13.12
CA ALA A 241 11.43 13.94 13.71
C ALA A 241 11.13 15.35 13.21
N ALA A 242 12.18 16.18 13.06
CA ALA A 242 12.06 17.55 12.56
C ALA A 242 11.69 17.66 11.07
N ALA A 243 11.75 16.59 10.30
CA ALA A 243 11.39 16.61 8.88
C ALA A 243 9.88 16.56 8.63
N LEU A 244 9.10 16.03 9.58
CA LEU A 244 7.67 15.85 9.42
C LEU A 244 6.92 17.16 9.62
N ARG A 245 6.01 17.48 8.71
CA ARG A 245 5.11 18.65 8.75
C ARG A 245 3.67 18.19 8.72
N LEU A 246 2.79 19.03 9.24
CA LEU A 246 1.34 18.83 9.19
C LEU A 246 0.69 20.02 8.49
N VAL A 247 -0.36 19.75 7.71
CA VAL A 247 -1.28 20.75 7.21
C VAL A 247 -2.71 20.31 7.47
N CYS A 248 -3.57 21.21 7.98
CA CYS A 248 -4.98 20.94 8.27
C CYS A 248 -5.86 21.54 7.17
N PHE A 249 -6.87 20.76 6.72
CA PHE A 249 -7.70 21.12 5.56
C PHE A 249 -9.20 20.87 5.75
N GLY A 250 -9.62 20.32 6.87
CA GLY A 250 -11.02 19.97 7.08
C GLY A 250 -11.35 19.53 8.49
N VAL A 251 -12.61 19.22 8.70
CA VAL A 251 -13.18 18.73 9.95
C VAL A 251 -14.03 17.50 9.66
N GLY A 252 -13.88 16.45 10.46
CA GLY A 252 -14.73 15.27 10.43
C GLY A 252 -15.97 15.42 11.30
N ARG A 253 -15.77 15.63 12.61
CA ARG A 253 -16.84 15.81 13.61
C ARG A 253 -16.53 17.02 14.49
N CYS A 254 -17.57 17.78 14.86
CA CYS A 254 -17.46 18.90 15.80
C CYS A 254 -18.67 18.90 16.74
N GLU A 255 -18.43 19.13 18.02
CA GLU A 255 -19.46 19.18 19.06
C GLU A 255 -19.22 20.42 19.95
N PRO A 256 -20.10 21.42 19.90
CA PRO A 256 -21.25 21.57 19.03
C PRO A 256 -20.87 21.90 17.57
N GLU A 257 -21.68 21.48 16.59
CA GLU A 257 -21.43 21.75 15.17
C GLU A 257 -21.54 23.25 14.82
N THR A 258 -22.30 24.00 15.62
CA THR A 258 -22.43 25.46 15.51
C THR A 258 -21.13 26.25 15.73
N ALA A 259 -20.09 25.60 16.27
CA ALA A 259 -18.76 26.21 16.39
C ALA A 259 -18.03 26.34 15.03
N LEU A 260 -18.55 25.73 13.97
CA LEU A 260 -17.96 25.78 12.63
C LEU A 260 -18.60 26.86 11.76
N PRO A 261 -17.81 27.53 10.89
CA PRO A 261 -18.32 28.54 9.98
C PRO A 261 -19.19 27.93 8.88
N GLY A 262 -19.98 28.78 8.23
CA GLY A 262 -20.87 28.36 7.13
C GLY A 262 -20.16 28.03 5.82
N HIS A 263 -18.90 28.47 5.67
CA HIS A 263 -18.13 28.34 4.45
C HIS A 263 -16.79 27.64 4.65
N GLN A 264 -16.33 26.90 3.63
CA GLN A 264 -15.08 26.15 3.65
C GLN A 264 -13.85 27.08 3.72
N HIS A 265 -13.85 28.19 3.00
CA HIS A 265 -12.75 29.14 3.03
C HIS A 265 -12.56 29.79 4.40
N GLU A 266 -13.61 29.99 5.18
CA GLU A 266 -13.57 30.53 6.55
C GLU A 266 -12.96 29.51 7.53
N LEU A 267 -13.14 28.22 7.26
CA LEU A 267 -12.61 27.14 8.11
C LEU A 267 -11.07 27.21 8.25
N ALA A 268 -10.36 27.52 7.17
CA ALA A 268 -8.91 27.70 7.23
C ALA A 268 -8.51 28.84 8.17
N SER A 269 -9.28 29.94 8.20
CA SER A 269 -9.06 31.08 9.09
C SER A 269 -9.33 30.70 10.55
N LEU A 270 -10.39 29.95 10.83
CA LEU A 270 -10.72 29.45 12.16
C LEU A 270 -9.64 28.48 12.68
N LEU A 271 -9.23 27.51 11.89
CA LEU A 271 -8.17 26.56 12.25
C LEU A 271 -6.85 27.28 12.55
N ARG A 272 -6.52 28.29 11.75
CA ARG A 272 -5.34 29.14 11.98
C ARG A 272 -5.46 29.95 13.28
N ALA A 273 -6.62 30.50 13.60
CA ALA A 273 -6.88 31.19 14.87
C ALA A 273 -6.70 30.27 16.08
N TRP A 274 -7.06 28.99 15.93
CA TRP A 274 -6.78 27.98 16.95
C TRP A 274 -5.31 27.53 17.02
N GLY A 275 -4.45 28.07 16.14
CA GLY A 275 -3.00 27.81 16.13
C GLY A 275 -2.58 26.62 15.29
N LEU A 276 -3.46 26.06 14.48
CA LEU A 276 -3.16 24.92 13.62
C LEU A 276 -2.50 25.37 12.29
N PRO A 277 -1.55 24.58 11.76
CA PRO A 277 -1.04 24.82 10.42
C PRO A 277 -2.11 24.47 9.38
N VAL A 278 -2.37 25.40 8.47
CA VAL A 278 -3.43 25.25 7.45
C VAL A 278 -2.88 25.35 6.05
N ILE A 279 -3.65 24.88 5.05
CA ILE A 279 -3.31 24.98 3.64
C ILE A 279 -3.00 26.43 3.26
N THR A 280 -1.93 26.60 2.51
CA THR A 280 -1.56 27.80 1.80
C THR A 280 -1.94 27.66 0.32
N HIS A 281 -1.95 28.78 -0.43
CA HIS A 281 -2.26 28.80 -1.87
C HIS A 281 -3.66 28.29 -2.25
N ALA A 282 -4.63 28.33 -1.31
CA ALA A 282 -6.02 28.13 -1.63
C ALA A 282 -6.61 29.33 -2.38
N SER A 283 -7.51 29.08 -3.32
CA SER A 283 -8.21 30.12 -4.07
C SER A 283 -9.70 29.82 -4.20
N MET A 284 -10.50 30.91 -4.32
CA MET A 284 -11.93 30.80 -4.60
C MET A 284 -12.17 30.74 -6.12
N ALA A 285 -13.27 30.10 -6.52
CA ALA A 285 -13.77 30.06 -7.89
C ALA A 285 -15.30 29.98 -7.90
N THR A 286 -15.94 30.57 -8.89
CA THR A 286 -17.40 30.54 -9.06
C THR A 286 -17.74 30.01 -10.45
N GLY A 287 -18.55 28.94 -10.49
CA GLY A 287 -18.92 28.29 -11.75
C GLY A 287 -17.79 27.47 -12.39
N GLY A 288 -18.10 26.81 -13.50
CA GLY A 288 -17.23 25.79 -14.09
C GLY A 288 -15.95 26.33 -14.74
N GLU A 289 -15.99 27.46 -15.40
CA GLU A 289 -14.80 27.98 -16.13
C GLU A 289 -13.78 28.62 -15.18
N GLU A 290 -14.22 29.37 -14.17
CA GLU A 290 -13.31 29.89 -13.16
C GLU A 290 -12.71 28.77 -12.30
N LEU A 291 -13.48 27.69 -12.05
CA LEU A 291 -13.00 26.48 -11.41
C LEU A 291 -11.84 25.86 -12.18
N LEU A 292 -11.95 25.71 -13.50
CA LEU A 292 -10.86 25.22 -14.35
C LEU A 292 -9.63 26.12 -14.30
N ALA A 293 -9.84 27.45 -14.36
CA ALA A 293 -8.75 28.42 -14.25
C ALA A 293 -8.05 28.33 -12.87
N ALA A 294 -8.80 28.14 -11.79
CA ALA A 294 -8.24 27.99 -10.44
C ALA A 294 -7.40 26.71 -10.30
N VAL A 295 -7.87 25.59 -10.84
CA VAL A 295 -7.08 24.35 -10.91
C VAL A 295 -5.81 24.53 -11.73
N GLY A 296 -5.90 25.24 -12.88
CA GLY A 296 -4.74 25.59 -13.71
C GLY A 296 -3.70 26.42 -12.97
N ARG A 297 -4.13 27.40 -12.14
CA ARG A 297 -3.21 28.17 -11.28
C ARG A 297 -2.43 27.29 -10.29
N VAL A 298 -3.08 26.34 -9.65
CA VAL A 298 -2.38 25.37 -8.76
C VAL A 298 -1.36 24.55 -9.55
N GLY A 299 -1.71 24.12 -10.78
CA GLY A 299 -0.79 23.39 -11.65
C GLY A 299 0.43 24.23 -12.04
N ALA A 300 0.24 25.52 -12.32
CA ALA A 300 1.32 26.42 -12.73
C ALA A 300 2.38 26.66 -11.63
N ILE A 301 1.97 26.69 -10.36
CA ILE A 301 2.89 26.90 -9.23
C ILE A 301 3.39 25.61 -8.60
N ARG A 302 3.04 24.44 -9.14
CA ARG A 302 3.33 23.13 -8.54
C ARG A 302 4.80 22.94 -8.18
N SER A 303 5.71 23.28 -9.09
CA SER A 303 7.16 23.17 -8.89
C SER A 303 7.74 24.14 -7.86
N GLU A 304 7.00 25.22 -7.55
CA GLU A 304 7.44 26.27 -6.62
C GLU A 304 6.98 26.03 -5.18
N LEU A 305 6.05 25.08 -4.96
CA LEU A 305 5.43 24.87 -3.66
C LEU A 305 6.39 24.33 -2.57
N GLY A 306 7.53 23.74 -2.95
CA GLY A 306 8.52 23.21 -2.02
C GLY A 306 8.09 21.92 -1.29
N PHE A 307 6.90 21.41 -1.57
CA PHE A 307 6.36 20.16 -1.03
C PHE A 307 5.66 19.34 -2.14
N PRO A 308 5.58 18.01 -1.99
CA PRO A 308 4.96 17.16 -3.00
C PRO A 308 3.46 17.47 -3.15
N THR A 309 3.05 17.69 -4.41
CA THR A 309 1.67 18.02 -4.79
C THR A 309 1.30 17.24 -6.05
N ASP A 310 0.35 16.33 -5.96
CA ASP A 310 -0.06 15.44 -7.05
C ASP A 310 -1.31 15.92 -7.80
N GLY A 311 -1.88 17.07 -7.38
CA GLY A 311 -3.12 17.60 -7.95
C GLY A 311 -3.66 18.82 -7.22
N ALA A 312 -4.94 19.10 -7.44
CA ALA A 312 -5.72 20.07 -6.70
C ALA A 312 -6.97 19.41 -6.08
N VAL A 313 -7.35 19.85 -4.89
CA VAL A 313 -8.62 19.46 -4.28
C VAL A 313 -9.63 20.57 -4.50
N VAL A 314 -10.76 20.22 -5.09
CA VAL A 314 -11.91 21.09 -5.31
C VAL A 314 -13.00 20.75 -4.33
N LYS A 315 -13.52 21.74 -3.61
CA LYS A 315 -14.59 21.58 -2.63
C LYS A 315 -15.68 22.63 -2.87
N LEU A 316 -16.97 22.27 -2.75
CA LEU A 316 -18.02 23.28 -2.60
C LEU A 316 -17.72 24.15 -1.39
N ASP A 317 -17.83 25.47 -1.52
CA ASP A 317 -17.53 26.38 -0.41
C ASP A 317 -18.61 26.36 0.68
N SER A 318 -19.88 26.37 0.30
CA SER A 318 -20.98 26.34 1.27
C SER A 318 -21.12 24.99 1.95
N ARG A 319 -20.97 24.94 3.27
CA ARG A 319 -21.15 23.73 4.08
C ARG A 319 -22.59 23.21 4.05
N ALA A 320 -23.58 24.11 3.94
CA ALA A 320 -24.98 23.71 3.75
C ALA A 320 -25.17 22.96 2.43
N LEU A 321 -24.55 23.42 1.33
CA LEU A 321 -24.56 22.72 0.05
C LEU A 321 -23.76 21.41 0.10
N GLN A 322 -22.65 21.35 0.85
CA GLN A 322 -21.91 20.10 1.09
C GLN A 322 -22.79 19.05 1.76
N ALA A 323 -23.48 19.42 2.84
CA ALA A 323 -24.40 18.54 3.55
C ALA A 323 -25.56 18.09 2.64
N ALA A 324 -26.15 19.00 1.85
CA ALA A 324 -27.20 18.69 0.89
C ALA A 324 -26.72 17.80 -0.28
N ALA A 325 -25.48 17.94 -0.73
CA ALA A 325 -24.88 17.06 -1.75
C ALA A 325 -24.69 15.64 -1.21
N GLY A 326 -24.31 15.52 0.06
CA GLY A 326 -24.11 14.25 0.76
C GLY A 326 -22.85 13.52 0.31
N GLU A 327 -22.76 12.27 0.73
CA GLU A 327 -21.61 11.40 0.52
C GLU A 327 -22.02 10.08 -0.15
N ARG A 328 -21.03 9.39 -0.73
CA ARG A 328 -21.10 7.99 -1.10
C ARG A 328 -20.38 7.17 -0.03
N VAL A 329 -20.34 5.86 -0.20
CA VAL A 329 -19.62 4.95 0.72
C VAL A 329 -18.12 5.23 0.75
N ASP A 330 -17.57 5.70 -0.38
CA ASP A 330 -16.13 5.86 -0.64
C ASP A 330 -15.67 7.32 -0.72
N ALA A 331 -16.57 8.26 -1.08
CA ALA A 331 -16.20 9.64 -1.37
C ALA A 331 -17.35 10.65 -1.17
N PRO A 332 -17.06 11.90 -0.79
CA PRO A 332 -18.03 12.97 -0.78
C PRO A 332 -18.49 13.32 -2.22
N ARG A 333 -19.76 13.72 -2.38
CA ARG A 333 -20.29 14.17 -3.67
C ARG A 333 -19.93 15.62 -3.99
N TRP A 334 -19.53 16.38 -2.98
CA TRP A 334 -19.27 17.83 -3.01
C TRP A 334 -17.79 18.17 -3.20
N ALA A 335 -16.90 17.18 -3.26
CA ALA A 335 -15.48 17.39 -3.48
C ALA A 335 -14.91 16.38 -4.48
N VAL A 336 -13.84 16.79 -5.19
CA VAL A 336 -13.05 15.92 -6.08
C VAL A 336 -11.57 16.26 -5.99
N ALA A 337 -10.72 15.28 -6.31
CA ALA A 337 -9.30 15.48 -6.53
C ALA A 337 -9.02 15.54 -8.03
N TYR A 338 -8.60 16.70 -8.51
CA TYR A 338 -8.07 16.85 -9.87
C TYR A 338 -6.61 16.43 -9.86
N LYS A 339 -6.30 15.33 -10.53
CA LYS A 339 -4.93 14.79 -10.65
C LYS A 339 -4.23 15.45 -11.83
N PHE A 340 -3.09 16.10 -11.58
CA PHE A 340 -2.24 16.62 -12.65
C PHE A 340 -1.59 15.47 -13.43
N ALA A 341 -1.27 15.73 -14.68
CA ALA A 341 -0.42 14.81 -15.43
C ALA A 341 0.92 14.68 -14.70
N PRO A 342 1.50 13.46 -14.65
CA PRO A 342 2.84 13.28 -14.12
C PRO A 342 3.84 14.19 -14.83
N GLU A 343 4.81 14.72 -14.07
CA GLU A 343 5.92 15.43 -14.68
C GLU A 343 6.73 14.45 -15.52
N GLY A 344 6.93 14.80 -16.79
CA GLY A 344 7.66 13.98 -17.73
C GLY A 344 8.62 14.81 -18.55
N ALA A 345 9.71 14.19 -18.97
CA ALA A 345 10.70 14.78 -19.86
C ALA A 345 11.03 13.82 -21.00
N GLU A 346 11.47 14.37 -22.14
CA GLU A 346 11.99 13.54 -23.23
C GLU A 346 13.51 13.39 -23.09
N THR A 347 13.98 12.16 -23.28
CA THR A 347 15.41 11.86 -23.29
C THR A 347 15.72 10.74 -24.26
N ARG A 348 17.01 10.56 -24.60
CA ARG A 348 17.46 9.49 -25.48
C ARG A 348 17.62 8.17 -24.71
N LEU A 349 17.08 7.10 -25.29
CA LEU A 349 17.29 5.74 -24.82
C LEU A 349 18.65 5.21 -25.33
N LEU A 350 19.57 4.94 -24.42
CA LEU A 350 20.93 4.53 -24.71
C LEU A 350 21.06 3.00 -24.84
N ALA A 351 20.36 2.25 -23.95
CA ALA A 351 20.35 0.79 -23.93
C ALA A 351 19.10 0.27 -23.22
N ILE A 352 18.78 -1.01 -23.44
CA ILE A 352 17.80 -1.75 -22.67
C ILE A 352 18.51 -2.93 -22.02
N THR A 353 18.50 -2.98 -20.70
CA THR A 353 19.04 -4.09 -19.90
C THR A 353 17.87 -4.91 -19.31
N VAL A 354 18.09 -6.21 -19.11
CA VAL A 354 17.06 -7.09 -18.51
C VAL A 354 17.56 -7.59 -17.16
N GLN A 355 16.85 -7.25 -16.10
CA GLN A 355 17.20 -7.62 -14.73
C GLN A 355 16.36 -8.80 -14.25
N VAL A 356 16.95 -9.66 -13.42
CA VAL A 356 16.26 -10.80 -12.81
C VAL A 356 15.84 -10.45 -11.39
N GLY A 357 14.54 -10.47 -11.12
CA GLY A 357 13.98 -10.21 -9.79
C GLY A 357 14.05 -11.43 -8.85
N ARG A 358 13.71 -11.22 -7.56
CA ARG A 358 13.71 -12.29 -6.54
C ARG A 358 12.79 -13.48 -6.86
N THR A 359 11.71 -13.23 -7.59
CA THR A 359 10.76 -14.27 -8.04
C THR A 359 11.15 -14.89 -9.37
N GLY A 360 12.30 -14.51 -9.94
CA GLY A 360 12.72 -14.90 -11.27
C GLY A 360 12.16 -14.03 -12.40
N ALA A 361 11.27 -13.09 -12.14
CA ALA A 361 10.71 -12.21 -13.17
C ALA A 361 11.83 -11.41 -13.87
N LEU A 362 11.80 -11.38 -15.21
CA LEU A 362 12.71 -10.61 -16.03
C LEU A 362 12.09 -9.24 -16.32
N THR A 363 12.72 -8.19 -15.78
CA THR A 363 12.23 -6.81 -15.90
C THR A 363 13.16 -6.02 -16.81
N PRO A 364 12.66 -5.51 -17.96
CA PRO A 364 13.45 -4.63 -18.82
C PRO A 364 13.58 -3.24 -18.19
N VAL A 365 14.79 -2.69 -18.26
CA VAL A 365 15.16 -1.37 -17.73
C VAL A 365 15.81 -0.57 -18.83
N ALA A 366 15.33 0.64 -19.06
CA ALA A 366 15.91 1.61 -19.98
C ALA A 366 17.08 2.33 -19.32
N GLU A 367 18.25 2.33 -19.97
CA GLU A 367 19.39 3.18 -19.65
C GLU A 367 19.25 4.46 -20.50
N LEU A 368 19.26 5.61 -19.88
CA LEU A 368 18.87 6.89 -20.48
C LEU A 368 20.01 7.90 -20.47
N ALA A 369 20.03 8.80 -21.43
CA ALA A 369 20.76 10.04 -21.26
C ALA A 369 20.18 10.78 -20.04
N PRO A 370 21.01 11.28 -19.10
CA PRO A 370 20.53 11.91 -17.89
C PRO A 370 19.57 13.08 -18.20
N VAL A 371 18.42 13.11 -17.53
CA VAL A 371 17.38 14.11 -17.72
C VAL A 371 16.74 14.45 -16.38
N GLU A 372 16.41 15.74 -16.21
CA GLU A 372 15.70 16.20 -15.00
C GLU A 372 14.19 15.92 -15.12
N VAL A 373 13.64 15.20 -14.13
CA VAL A 373 12.20 14.92 -14.01
C VAL A 373 11.75 15.12 -12.56
N GLY A 374 10.89 16.10 -12.33
CA GLY A 374 10.38 16.38 -10.98
C GLY A 374 11.49 16.68 -9.96
N GLY A 375 12.49 17.47 -10.36
CA GLY A 375 13.60 17.93 -9.50
C GLY A 375 14.66 16.87 -9.18
N VAL A 376 14.69 15.74 -9.91
CA VAL A 376 15.75 14.74 -9.80
C VAL A 376 16.28 14.33 -11.16
N THR A 377 17.59 14.07 -11.23
CA THR A 377 18.23 13.56 -12.45
C THR A 377 17.95 12.07 -12.60
N VAL A 378 17.31 11.70 -13.72
CA VAL A 378 16.96 10.33 -14.07
C VAL A 378 17.88 9.83 -15.17
N SER A 379 18.57 8.72 -14.95
CA SER A 379 19.41 8.03 -15.93
C SER A 379 18.94 6.59 -16.21
N ARG A 380 17.94 6.10 -15.45
CA ARG A 380 17.37 4.77 -15.63
C ARG A 380 15.87 4.81 -15.37
N ALA A 381 15.10 4.07 -16.18
CA ALA A 381 13.64 3.98 -16.04
C ALA A 381 13.16 2.55 -16.28
N THR A 382 12.10 2.13 -15.58
CA THR A 382 11.53 0.81 -15.82
C THR A 382 10.73 0.78 -17.13
N LEU A 383 10.77 -0.37 -17.82
CA LEU A 383 9.89 -0.73 -18.92
C LEU A 383 8.86 -1.78 -18.47
N HIS A 384 8.75 -1.99 -17.16
CA HIS A 384 7.80 -2.85 -16.43
C HIS A 384 7.88 -4.34 -16.84
N SER A 385 7.52 -4.68 -18.09
CA SER A 385 7.47 -6.06 -18.56
C SER A 385 7.75 -6.16 -20.05
N ALA A 386 8.01 -7.39 -20.53
CA ALA A 386 8.16 -7.68 -21.96
C ALA A 386 6.91 -7.24 -22.77
N ALA A 387 5.70 -7.39 -22.19
CA ALA A 387 4.46 -6.97 -22.84
C ALA A 387 4.35 -5.45 -22.98
N VAL A 388 4.73 -4.68 -21.96
CA VAL A 388 4.75 -3.21 -22.01
C VAL A 388 5.79 -2.74 -23.02
N LEU A 389 6.99 -3.32 -23.00
CA LEU A 389 8.05 -3.01 -23.97
C LEU A 389 7.59 -3.24 -25.41
N ALA A 390 6.93 -4.38 -25.67
CA ALA A 390 6.38 -4.70 -26.98
C ALA A 390 5.25 -3.74 -27.40
N ARG A 391 4.35 -3.41 -26.47
CA ARG A 391 3.23 -2.47 -26.72
C ARG A 391 3.73 -1.07 -27.07
N LEU A 392 4.77 -0.60 -26.39
CA LEU A 392 5.35 0.72 -26.64
C LEU A 392 6.27 0.75 -27.86
N ASP A 393 6.66 -0.40 -28.41
CA ASP A 393 7.65 -0.56 -29.49
C ASP A 393 8.91 0.27 -29.27
N VAL A 394 9.42 0.24 -28.02
CA VAL A 394 10.61 1.02 -27.62
C VAL A 394 11.86 0.40 -28.25
N ARG A 395 12.71 1.22 -28.87
CA ARG A 395 13.95 0.80 -29.51
C ARG A 395 15.15 1.61 -29.01
N VAL A 396 16.30 0.98 -28.95
CA VAL A 396 17.54 1.69 -28.60
C VAL A 396 17.79 2.82 -29.61
N GLY A 397 18.11 4.00 -29.11
CA GLY A 397 18.25 5.23 -29.90
C GLY A 397 17.01 6.10 -29.95
N ASP A 398 15.83 5.60 -29.56
CA ASP A 398 14.60 6.40 -29.53
C ASP A 398 14.72 7.59 -28.57
N THR A 399 13.99 8.67 -28.90
CA THR A 399 13.61 9.68 -27.94
C THR A 399 12.37 9.20 -27.19
N VAL A 400 12.50 8.96 -25.89
CA VAL A 400 11.45 8.39 -25.04
C VAL A 400 10.95 9.40 -24.02
N ARG A 401 9.67 9.34 -23.70
CA ARG A 401 9.08 10.11 -22.61
C ARG A 401 9.23 9.34 -21.31
N VAL A 402 9.90 9.98 -20.37
CA VAL A 402 10.11 9.46 -19.00
C VAL A 402 9.19 10.21 -18.06
N GLU A 403 8.42 9.50 -17.26
CA GLU A 403 7.59 10.06 -16.20
C GLU A 403 7.93 9.38 -14.87
N ARG A 404 7.70 10.07 -13.76
CA ARG A 404 7.82 9.46 -12.43
C ARG A 404 6.43 9.04 -11.97
N ALA A 405 6.16 7.74 -12.02
CA ALA A 405 4.91 7.16 -11.53
C ALA A 405 4.80 7.38 -10.02
N GLY A 406 3.74 8.09 -9.58
CA GLY A 406 3.52 8.43 -8.18
C GLY A 406 4.69 9.19 -7.54
N ASP A 407 5.44 9.97 -8.31
CA ASP A 407 6.69 10.63 -7.92
C ASP A 407 7.78 9.68 -7.37
N VAL A 408 7.74 8.39 -7.69
CA VAL A 408 8.62 7.35 -7.10
C VAL A 408 9.56 6.73 -8.12
N VAL A 409 9.02 6.00 -9.09
CA VAL A 409 9.82 5.18 -10.01
C VAL A 409 9.76 5.77 -11.41
N PRO A 410 10.92 6.16 -11.99
CA PRO A 410 10.95 6.57 -13.37
C PRO A 410 10.50 5.41 -14.29
N ALA A 411 9.55 5.68 -15.16
CA ALA A 411 9.04 4.73 -16.13
C ALA A 411 8.97 5.35 -17.53
N ILE A 412 9.16 4.53 -18.55
CA ILE A 412 8.92 4.94 -19.93
C ILE A 412 7.43 4.84 -20.21
N THR A 413 6.82 5.97 -20.58
CA THR A 413 5.38 6.06 -20.86
C THR A 413 5.07 6.22 -22.35
N GLY A 414 6.07 6.58 -23.18
CA GLY A 414 5.89 6.77 -24.60
C GLY A 414 7.18 6.90 -25.39
N VAL A 415 7.05 6.86 -26.72
CA VAL A 415 8.12 7.06 -27.69
C VAL A 415 7.74 8.20 -28.63
N ASN A 416 8.66 9.12 -28.87
CA ASN A 416 8.52 10.14 -29.90
C ASN A 416 8.94 9.55 -31.26
N LEU A 417 7.95 9.06 -32.01
CA LEU A 417 8.19 8.37 -33.29
C LEU A 417 8.77 9.30 -34.37
N ASP A 418 8.48 10.61 -34.31
CA ASP A 418 9.00 11.60 -35.26
C ASP A 418 10.52 11.78 -35.14
N ARG A 419 11.09 11.42 -33.98
CA ARG A 419 12.53 11.48 -33.69
C ARG A 419 13.21 10.12 -33.68
N ARG A 420 12.53 9.07 -34.14
CA ARG A 420 13.09 7.73 -34.19
C ARG A 420 14.21 7.65 -35.23
N PRO A 421 15.42 7.15 -34.88
CA PRO A 421 16.47 6.88 -35.85
C PRO A 421 15.99 5.85 -36.89
N ALA A 422 16.36 6.07 -38.17
CA ALA A 422 15.94 5.21 -39.28
C ALA A 422 16.50 3.77 -39.17
N ASP A 423 17.61 3.58 -38.45
CA ASP A 423 18.28 2.31 -38.18
C ASP A 423 17.86 1.65 -36.86
N ALA A 424 16.94 2.27 -36.11
CA ALA A 424 16.44 1.73 -34.85
C ALA A 424 15.74 0.37 -35.04
N ARG A 425 16.27 -0.66 -34.40
CA ARG A 425 15.74 -2.04 -34.50
C ARG A 425 14.88 -2.37 -33.27
N PRO A 426 13.80 -3.18 -33.45
CA PRO A 426 13.03 -3.70 -32.35
C PRO A 426 13.91 -4.44 -31.33
N PHE A 427 13.66 -4.24 -30.04
CA PHE A 427 14.36 -4.98 -29.00
C PHE A 427 13.87 -6.43 -28.97
N VAL A 428 14.81 -7.36 -29.04
CA VAL A 428 14.50 -8.81 -28.93
C VAL A 428 14.66 -9.20 -27.45
N PHE A 429 13.54 -9.56 -26.84
CA PHE A 429 13.56 -10.00 -25.43
C PHE A 429 14.31 -11.35 -25.33
N PRO A 430 15.19 -11.55 -24.33
CA PRO A 430 16.02 -12.75 -24.25
C PRO A 430 15.17 -14.02 -24.03
N SER A 431 15.48 -15.07 -24.78
CA SER A 431 14.90 -16.42 -24.60
C SER A 431 15.58 -17.24 -23.51
N LYS A 432 16.69 -16.72 -22.97
CA LYS A 432 17.46 -17.31 -21.87
C LYS A 432 17.67 -16.26 -20.77
N CYS A 433 17.78 -16.74 -19.55
CA CYS A 433 18.11 -15.88 -18.42
C CYS A 433 19.50 -15.25 -18.61
N PRO A 434 19.64 -13.92 -18.50
CA PRO A 434 20.94 -13.26 -18.69
C PRO A 434 21.98 -13.62 -17.61
N GLU A 435 21.56 -14.24 -16.50
CA GLU A 435 22.41 -14.54 -15.35
C GLU A 435 22.82 -16.02 -15.24
N CYS A 436 21.99 -16.94 -15.76
CA CYS A 436 22.25 -18.37 -15.59
C CYS A 436 22.01 -19.20 -16.86
N ASP A 437 21.73 -18.56 -18.00
CA ASP A 437 21.47 -19.19 -19.31
C ASP A 437 20.30 -20.20 -19.36
N ALA A 438 19.54 -20.38 -18.26
CA ALA A 438 18.37 -21.23 -18.27
C ALA A 438 17.30 -20.69 -19.23
N PRO A 439 16.61 -21.55 -20.02
CA PRO A 439 15.49 -21.11 -20.82
C PRO A 439 14.42 -20.43 -19.98
N VAL A 440 13.95 -19.27 -20.42
CA VAL A 440 12.90 -18.55 -19.69
C VAL A 440 11.53 -19.10 -20.04
N VAL A 441 10.59 -18.95 -19.10
CA VAL A 441 9.19 -19.36 -19.27
C VAL A 441 8.28 -18.13 -19.23
N SER A 442 7.21 -18.15 -20.05
CA SER A 442 6.15 -17.14 -19.99
C SER A 442 4.98 -17.71 -19.20
N GLU A 443 4.60 -17.06 -18.11
CA GLU A 443 3.48 -17.49 -17.27
C GLU A 443 2.22 -16.68 -17.60
N GLY A 444 1.19 -17.39 -18.09
CA GLY A 444 -0.16 -16.86 -18.29
C GLY A 444 -0.26 -15.69 -19.27
N GLY A 445 -1.48 -15.25 -19.60
CA GLY A 445 -1.75 -14.13 -20.52
C GLY A 445 -1.22 -12.74 -20.11
N ALA A 446 -0.55 -12.62 -18.96
CA ALA A 446 -0.04 -11.35 -18.43
C ALA A 446 1.36 -10.94 -18.97
N GLY A 447 1.98 -11.73 -19.86
CA GLY A 447 3.27 -11.38 -20.48
C GLY A 447 4.46 -11.31 -19.52
N VAL A 448 4.37 -11.94 -18.35
CA VAL A 448 5.49 -12.03 -17.41
C VAL A 448 6.43 -13.14 -17.81
N VAL A 449 7.66 -12.78 -18.16
CA VAL A 449 8.73 -13.73 -18.50
C VAL A 449 9.55 -14.00 -17.23
N ARG A 450 9.86 -15.27 -16.94
CA ARG A 450 10.59 -15.68 -15.72
C ARG A 450 11.74 -16.64 -16.02
N CYS A 451 12.78 -16.52 -15.22
CA CYS A 451 13.78 -17.57 -15.05
C CYS A 451 13.22 -18.63 -14.10
N PRO A 452 13.05 -19.89 -14.53
CA PRO A 452 12.53 -20.97 -13.69
C PRO A 452 13.57 -21.56 -12.74
N SER A 453 14.87 -21.30 -12.97
CA SER A 453 15.97 -21.93 -12.25
C SER A 453 16.04 -21.47 -10.80
N ASP A 454 15.97 -22.40 -9.86
CA ASP A 454 16.16 -22.15 -8.43
C ASP A 454 17.63 -21.89 -8.08
N SER A 455 18.56 -22.35 -8.92
CA SER A 455 20.01 -22.12 -8.78
C SER A 455 20.50 -20.83 -9.44
N CYS A 456 19.62 -19.97 -9.96
CA CYS A 456 20.00 -18.70 -10.56
C CYS A 456 20.65 -17.78 -9.51
N PRO A 457 21.93 -17.36 -9.71
CA PRO A 457 22.67 -16.61 -8.70
C PRO A 457 22.07 -15.24 -8.42
N GLU A 458 21.56 -14.53 -9.43
CA GLU A 458 20.93 -13.23 -9.22
C GLU A 458 19.59 -13.36 -8.48
N ARG A 459 18.82 -14.39 -8.80
CA ARG A 459 17.59 -14.69 -8.06
C ARG A 459 17.88 -14.97 -6.58
N LEU A 460 18.96 -15.69 -6.29
CA LEU A 460 19.42 -15.93 -4.93
C LEU A 460 19.86 -14.63 -4.24
N ARG A 461 20.69 -13.78 -4.91
CA ARG A 461 21.10 -12.46 -4.38
C ARG A 461 19.90 -11.63 -3.99
N ARG A 462 18.89 -11.52 -4.87
CA ARG A 462 17.66 -10.75 -4.63
C ARG A 462 16.81 -11.34 -3.50
N ARG A 463 16.74 -12.66 -3.40
CA ARG A 463 16.03 -13.34 -2.30
C ARG A 463 16.73 -13.10 -0.96
N LEU A 464 18.05 -13.21 -0.91
CA LEU A 464 18.83 -12.93 0.31
C LEU A 464 18.70 -11.46 0.72
N ALA A 465 18.84 -10.52 -0.23
CA ALA A 465 18.65 -9.10 0.04
C ALA A 465 17.25 -8.80 0.63
N HIS A 466 16.22 -9.44 0.09
CA HIS A 466 14.88 -9.31 0.64
C HIS A 466 14.75 -9.97 2.02
N PHE A 467 15.31 -11.16 2.21
CA PHE A 467 15.25 -11.89 3.47
C PHE A 467 15.86 -11.10 4.63
N VAL A 468 17.04 -10.50 4.40
CA VAL A 468 17.73 -9.71 5.42
C VAL A 468 17.17 -8.31 5.60
N SER A 469 16.37 -7.79 4.67
CA SER A 469 15.81 -6.45 4.73
C SER A 469 14.80 -6.27 5.87
N LYS A 470 14.43 -5.02 6.17
CA LYS A 470 13.39 -4.70 7.18
C LYS A 470 12.01 -5.23 6.81
N SER A 471 11.73 -5.41 5.53
CA SER A 471 10.49 -6.04 5.03
C SER A 471 10.50 -7.58 5.13
N GLY A 472 11.67 -8.17 5.35
CA GLY A 472 11.87 -9.58 5.70
C GLY A 472 12.16 -9.75 7.20
N VAL A 473 13.22 -10.47 7.51
CA VAL A 473 13.61 -10.80 8.90
C VAL A 473 14.26 -9.62 9.63
N GLY A 474 14.92 -8.72 8.90
CA GLY A 474 15.56 -7.52 9.47
C GLY A 474 16.94 -7.84 10.09
N ILE A 475 17.89 -8.32 9.28
CA ILE A 475 19.26 -8.63 9.72
C ILE A 475 20.19 -7.54 9.22
N ASP A 476 20.68 -6.71 10.14
CA ASP A 476 21.60 -5.62 9.79
C ASP A 476 22.99 -6.11 9.36
N GLY A 477 23.67 -5.31 8.52
CA GLY A 477 25.02 -5.55 8.07
C GLY A 477 25.18 -6.26 6.72
N PHE A 478 24.10 -6.71 6.09
CA PHE A 478 24.09 -7.35 4.78
C PHE A 478 23.91 -6.35 3.64
N GLY A 479 24.98 -5.70 3.22
CA GLY A 479 24.98 -4.90 2.00
C GLY A 479 25.11 -5.74 0.72
N PRO A 480 24.88 -5.11 -0.48
CA PRO A 480 24.97 -5.82 -1.76
C PRO A 480 26.30 -6.52 -2.00
N VAL A 481 27.43 -5.91 -1.59
CA VAL A 481 28.78 -6.45 -1.73
C VAL A 481 28.96 -7.74 -0.94
N LEU A 482 28.48 -7.77 0.31
CA LEU A 482 28.56 -8.97 1.15
C LEU A 482 27.70 -10.10 0.59
N ILE A 483 26.48 -9.80 0.19
CA ILE A 483 25.57 -10.80 -0.42
C ILE A 483 26.19 -11.37 -1.70
N ASP A 484 26.75 -10.52 -2.56
CA ASP A 484 27.44 -10.98 -3.76
C ASP A 484 28.62 -11.87 -3.41
N GLY A 485 29.47 -11.46 -2.45
CA GLY A 485 30.61 -12.24 -1.97
C GLY A 485 30.23 -13.62 -1.45
N LEU A 486 29.13 -13.72 -0.69
CA LEU A 486 28.62 -14.99 -0.14
C LEU A 486 28.11 -15.92 -1.25
N VAL A 487 27.30 -15.39 -2.18
CA VAL A 487 26.71 -16.17 -3.29
C VAL A 487 27.78 -16.62 -4.27
N THR A 488 28.68 -15.73 -4.70
CA THR A 488 29.73 -16.03 -5.69
C THR A 488 30.69 -17.09 -5.19
N ARG A 489 30.98 -17.15 -3.89
CA ARG A 489 31.83 -18.17 -3.27
C ARG A 489 31.08 -19.44 -2.89
N GLY A 490 29.77 -19.51 -3.13
CA GLY A 490 28.95 -20.66 -2.79
C GLY A 490 28.79 -20.92 -1.28
N LEU A 491 29.07 -19.91 -0.44
CA LEU A 491 28.93 -19.97 1.01
C LEU A 491 27.48 -19.96 1.46
N VAL A 492 26.60 -19.36 0.65
CA VAL A 492 25.16 -19.31 0.88
C VAL A 492 24.44 -19.72 -0.40
N ARG A 493 23.53 -20.70 -0.31
CA ARG A 493 22.69 -21.21 -1.41
C ARG A 493 21.21 -21.02 -1.15
N GLU A 494 20.83 -20.82 0.12
CA GLU A 494 19.46 -20.52 0.56
C GLU A 494 19.49 -19.63 1.81
N PRO A 495 18.36 -18.97 2.18
CA PRO A 495 18.32 -18.10 3.36
C PRO A 495 18.69 -18.80 4.68
N ALA A 496 18.45 -20.10 4.81
CA ALA A 496 18.80 -20.86 5.99
C ALA A 496 20.32 -20.90 6.24
N ASP A 497 21.13 -20.86 5.19
CA ASP A 497 22.60 -20.90 5.28
C ASP A 497 23.16 -19.68 6.01
N LEU A 498 22.45 -18.56 6.03
CA LEU A 498 22.86 -17.36 6.79
C LEU A 498 23.04 -17.68 8.28
N TYR A 499 22.27 -18.62 8.81
CA TYR A 499 22.28 -18.99 10.23
C TYR A 499 23.38 -19.95 10.65
N VAL A 500 24.14 -20.45 9.69
CA VAL A 500 25.29 -21.34 9.94
C VAL A 500 26.63 -20.72 9.55
N LEU A 501 26.62 -19.46 9.07
CA LEU A 501 27.82 -18.69 8.73
C LEU A 501 28.75 -18.54 9.94
N ARG A 502 30.04 -18.59 9.66
CA ARG A 502 31.14 -18.36 10.61
C ARG A 502 31.84 -17.04 10.30
N ARG A 503 32.66 -16.59 11.22
CA ARG A 503 33.49 -15.39 11.05
C ARG A 503 34.36 -15.48 9.80
N GLU A 504 35.00 -16.64 9.56
CA GLU A 504 35.87 -16.89 8.42
C GLU A 504 35.13 -16.75 7.09
N ASP A 505 33.85 -17.18 7.03
CA ASP A 505 33.01 -17.07 5.85
C ASP A 505 32.70 -15.61 5.50
N LEU A 506 32.40 -14.79 6.52
CA LEU A 506 32.16 -13.36 6.36
C LEU A 506 33.42 -12.61 5.90
N ILE A 507 34.58 -12.96 6.48
CA ILE A 507 35.86 -12.38 6.06
C ILE A 507 36.16 -12.80 4.61
N ALA A 508 36.00 -14.06 4.27
CA ALA A 508 36.18 -14.55 2.90
C ALA A 508 35.22 -13.86 1.92
N ALA A 509 33.99 -13.49 2.35
CA ALA A 509 33.03 -12.76 1.54
C ALA A 509 33.29 -11.24 1.43
N GLY A 510 34.37 -10.73 2.06
CA GLY A 510 34.82 -9.34 1.92
C GLY A 510 34.53 -8.42 3.10
N VAL A 511 34.15 -8.97 4.27
CA VAL A 511 34.01 -8.15 5.50
C VAL A 511 35.42 -7.82 6.03
N GLY A 512 35.76 -6.54 6.06
CA GLY A 512 37.15 -6.07 6.26
C GLY A 512 37.73 -6.20 7.67
N SER A 513 36.94 -6.56 8.72
CA SER A 513 37.45 -6.71 10.09
C SER A 513 36.67 -7.74 10.90
N GLY A 514 37.37 -8.36 11.89
CA GLY A 514 36.74 -9.30 12.82
C GLY A 514 35.59 -8.68 13.63
N ALA A 515 35.75 -7.43 14.06
CA ALA A 515 34.69 -6.70 14.79
C ALA A 515 33.45 -6.44 13.94
N ALA A 516 33.58 -6.22 12.62
CA ALA A 516 32.43 -6.09 11.73
C ALA A 516 31.75 -7.44 11.53
N SER A 517 32.52 -8.53 11.38
CA SER A 517 31.98 -9.89 11.30
C SER A 517 31.23 -10.28 12.57
N ASP A 518 31.74 -9.93 13.76
CA ASP A 518 31.07 -10.21 15.03
C ASP A 518 29.72 -9.52 15.14
N ARG A 519 29.64 -8.25 14.75
CA ARG A 519 28.37 -7.50 14.74
C ARG A 519 27.32 -8.16 13.80
N ILE A 520 27.75 -8.66 12.65
CA ILE A 520 26.88 -9.35 11.70
C ILE A 520 26.40 -10.68 12.31
N LEU A 521 27.31 -11.46 12.94
CA LEU A 521 26.96 -12.71 13.61
C LEU A 521 26.00 -12.50 14.79
N GLU A 522 26.18 -11.43 15.56
CA GLU A 522 25.23 -11.02 16.60
C GLU A 522 23.86 -10.63 16.02
N ALA A 523 23.82 -9.91 14.89
CA ALA A 523 22.57 -9.58 14.21
C ALA A 523 21.84 -10.84 13.71
N ILE A 524 22.57 -11.81 13.13
CA ILE A 524 22.04 -13.12 12.76
C ILE A 524 21.49 -13.86 14.00
N ALA A 525 22.24 -13.89 15.10
CA ALA A 525 21.80 -14.57 16.32
C ALA A 525 20.53 -13.96 16.90
N ARG A 526 20.43 -12.63 16.97
CA ARG A 526 19.22 -11.93 17.42
C ARG A 526 18.02 -12.23 16.52
N SER A 527 18.24 -12.31 15.21
CA SER A 527 17.16 -12.52 14.25
C SER A 527 16.49 -13.89 14.36
N ARG A 528 17.11 -14.90 14.99
CA ARG A 528 16.53 -16.26 15.19
C ARG A 528 15.18 -16.24 15.90
N SER A 529 14.95 -15.23 16.73
CA SER A 529 13.71 -15.02 17.50
C SER A 529 12.82 -13.91 16.91
N ALA A 530 13.01 -13.52 15.67
CA ALA A 530 12.10 -12.58 14.99
C ALA A 530 10.70 -13.19 14.85
N GLU A 531 9.68 -12.38 14.63
CA GLU A 531 8.30 -12.83 14.47
C GLU A 531 8.15 -13.82 13.31
N ALA A 532 7.37 -14.89 13.51
CA ALA A 532 7.22 -15.99 12.55
C ALA A 532 6.84 -15.54 11.14
N TRP A 533 5.94 -14.54 11.02
CA TRP A 533 5.52 -14.00 9.72
C TRP A 533 6.66 -13.36 8.92
N ARG A 534 7.69 -12.84 9.60
CA ARG A 534 8.87 -12.24 8.94
C ARG A 534 9.68 -13.28 8.18
N PHE A 535 9.80 -14.49 8.71
CA PHE A 535 10.45 -15.59 8.00
C PHE A 535 9.65 -16.00 6.77
N VAL A 536 8.32 -16.15 6.92
CA VAL A 536 7.43 -16.53 5.82
C VAL A 536 7.47 -15.49 4.70
N ALA A 537 7.31 -14.20 5.03
CA ALA A 537 7.39 -13.10 4.07
C ALA A 537 8.81 -12.95 3.48
N GLY A 538 9.84 -13.12 4.33
CA GLY A 538 11.25 -12.99 3.97
C GLY A 538 11.72 -13.99 2.92
N LEU A 539 11.10 -15.17 2.82
CA LEU A 539 11.38 -16.14 1.76
C LEU A 539 11.12 -15.57 0.36
N GLY A 540 10.32 -14.52 0.22
CA GLY A 540 10.10 -13.79 -1.03
C GLY A 540 9.41 -14.60 -2.12
N LEU A 541 8.56 -15.54 -1.74
CA LEU A 541 7.82 -16.39 -2.67
C LEU A 541 6.68 -15.61 -3.35
N PRO A 542 6.34 -15.94 -4.62
CA PRO A 542 5.23 -15.31 -5.32
C PRO A 542 3.91 -15.40 -4.54
N GLY A 543 3.18 -14.29 -4.42
CA GLY A 543 1.89 -14.24 -3.72
C GLY A 543 1.96 -14.22 -2.19
N ILE A 544 3.16 -14.35 -1.58
CA ILE A 544 3.32 -14.35 -0.12
C ILE A 544 4.03 -13.07 0.31
N GLY A 545 3.26 -12.03 0.51
CA GLY A 545 3.70 -10.78 1.15
C GLY A 545 3.46 -10.79 2.67
N PRO A 546 3.79 -9.68 3.38
CA PRO A 546 3.61 -9.58 4.83
C PRO A 546 2.20 -9.87 5.33
N ALA A 547 1.16 -9.42 4.59
CA ALA A 547 -0.24 -9.67 4.96
C ALA A 547 -0.60 -11.16 4.88
N ALA A 548 -0.27 -11.82 3.76
CA ALA A 548 -0.49 -13.26 3.60
C ALA A 548 0.32 -14.07 4.63
N ALA A 549 1.56 -13.65 4.90
CA ALA A 549 2.42 -14.30 5.90
C ALA A 549 1.83 -14.19 7.31
N ARG A 550 1.31 -13.02 7.72
CA ARG A 550 0.63 -12.86 9.01
C ARG A 550 -0.63 -13.72 9.10
N GLU A 551 -1.41 -13.79 8.01
CA GLU A 551 -2.61 -14.64 7.98
C GLU A 551 -2.25 -16.13 8.10
N LEU A 552 -1.18 -16.59 7.45
CA LEU A 552 -0.69 -17.96 7.61
C LEU A 552 -0.26 -18.24 9.05
N VAL A 553 0.48 -17.31 9.68
CA VAL A 553 0.89 -17.46 11.08
C VAL A 553 -0.32 -17.40 12.02
N ARG A 554 -1.28 -16.51 11.78
CA ARG A 554 -2.52 -16.47 12.56
C ARG A 554 -3.32 -17.76 12.46
N ARG A 555 -3.35 -18.39 11.28
CA ARG A 555 -4.09 -19.64 11.01
C ARG A 555 -3.42 -20.86 11.59
N HIS A 556 -2.11 -20.96 11.48
CA HIS A 556 -1.35 -22.16 11.78
C HIS A 556 -0.51 -22.06 13.06
N GLY A 557 -0.23 -20.85 13.55
CA GLY A 557 0.46 -20.57 14.81
C GLY A 557 1.98 -20.69 14.75
N THR A 558 2.55 -21.73 14.17
CA THR A 558 4.00 -21.98 14.13
C THR A 558 4.53 -22.21 12.72
N LEU A 559 5.85 -22.04 12.54
CA LEU A 559 6.50 -22.31 11.25
C LEU A 559 6.42 -23.80 10.86
N GLU A 560 6.44 -24.70 11.84
CA GLU A 560 6.27 -26.14 11.64
C GLU A 560 4.89 -26.45 11.05
N ALA A 561 3.83 -25.91 11.65
CA ALA A 561 2.46 -26.13 11.18
C ALA A 561 2.21 -25.49 9.80
N ILE A 562 2.83 -24.35 9.52
CA ILE A 562 2.78 -23.74 8.17
C ILE A 562 3.51 -24.64 7.16
N ALA A 563 4.68 -25.19 7.53
CA ALA A 563 5.44 -26.08 6.65
C ALA A 563 4.69 -27.37 6.33
N GLU A 564 3.86 -27.86 7.25
CA GLU A 564 2.99 -29.02 7.02
C GLU A 564 1.81 -28.69 6.09
N ALA A 565 1.19 -27.53 6.29
CA ALA A 565 -0.02 -27.12 5.59
C ALA A 565 0.25 -26.57 4.18
N GLU A 566 1.40 -25.90 3.96
CA GLU A 566 1.71 -25.14 2.74
C GLU A 566 2.90 -25.78 1.98
N PRO A 567 2.64 -26.58 0.93
CA PRO A 567 3.69 -27.32 0.22
C PRO A 567 4.85 -26.47 -0.31
N LEU A 568 4.55 -25.24 -0.80
CA LEU A 568 5.57 -24.32 -1.32
C LEU A 568 6.51 -23.77 -0.24
N LEU A 569 6.04 -23.69 1.01
CA LEU A 569 6.80 -23.19 2.16
C LEU A 569 7.53 -24.29 2.92
N ARG A 570 7.15 -25.57 2.72
CA ARG A 570 7.64 -26.71 3.49
C ARG A 570 9.16 -26.77 3.58
N ASN A 571 9.84 -26.91 2.45
CA ASN A 571 11.28 -27.11 2.45
C ASN A 571 12.05 -25.89 2.98
N PRO A 572 11.76 -24.64 2.54
CA PRO A 572 12.44 -23.48 3.07
C PRO A 572 12.25 -23.26 4.57
N LEU A 573 11.04 -23.47 5.10
CA LEU A 573 10.78 -23.32 6.54
C LEU A 573 11.47 -24.42 7.36
N LEU A 574 11.44 -25.67 6.90
CA LEU A 574 12.16 -26.75 7.57
C LEU A 574 13.68 -26.54 7.56
N ALA A 575 14.24 -25.94 6.51
CA ALA A 575 15.65 -25.57 6.46
C ALA A 575 15.99 -24.51 7.52
N LEU A 576 15.19 -23.45 7.65
CA LEU A 576 15.33 -22.43 8.68
C LEU A 576 15.24 -23.01 10.10
N LEU A 577 14.26 -23.89 10.35
CA LEU A 577 14.10 -24.56 11.64
C LEU A 577 15.31 -25.44 12.00
N ARG A 578 15.86 -26.21 11.02
CA ARG A 578 17.08 -26.99 11.22
C ARG A 578 18.30 -26.10 11.49
N ALA A 579 18.37 -24.92 10.87
CA ALA A 579 19.42 -23.93 11.11
C ALA A 579 19.27 -23.20 12.46
N GLY A 580 18.28 -23.56 13.28
CA GLY A 580 18.09 -23.05 14.65
C GLY A 580 17.25 -21.76 14.75
N VAL A 581 16.45 -21.44 13.74
CA VAL A 581 15.43 -20.40 13.82
C VAL A 581 14.33 -20.85 14.77
N ARG A 582 13.96 -20.01 15.74
CA ARG A 582 12.95 -20.28 16.76
C ARG A 582 12.16 -19.01 17.05
N PRO A 583 11.20 -18.65 16.17
CA PRO A 583 10.33 -17.50 16.43
C PRO A 583 9.57 -17.71 17.75
N PRO A 584 9.27 -16.63 18.49
CA PRO A 584 8.33 -16.72 19.57
C PRO A 584 7.02 -17.28 19.00
N GLY A 585 6.50 -18.36 19.59
CA GLY A 585 5.21 -18.91 19.17
C GLY A 585 4.16 -17.81 19.35
N VAL A 586 3.45 -17.48 18.29
CA VAL A 586 2.13 -16.87 18.47
C VAL A 586 1.38 -17.97 19.20
N ALA A 587 0.86 -17.65 20.40
CA ALA A 587 -0.02 -18.57 21.12
C ALA A 587 -1.03 -19.07 20.08
N SER A 588 -0.92 -20.35 19.73
CA SER A 588 -1.79 -20.94 18.71
C SER A 588 -3.20 -20.63 19.15
N GLN A 589 -4.05 -20.14 18.28
CA GLN A 589 -5.49 -20.04 18.52
C GLN A 589 -6.07 -21.46 18.60
N GLY A 590 -5.44 -22.33 19.37
CA GLY A 590 -5.79 -23.68 19.74
C GLY A 590 -6.18 -23.76 21.20
N GLY A 591 -6.71 -22.69 21.76
CA GLY A 591 -7.25 -22.66 23.12
C GLY A 591 -8.57 -23.44 23.22
N ALA A 592 -8.96 -23.72 24.47
CA ALA A 592 -10.18 -24.46 24.83
C ALA A 592 -11.47 -23.91 24.19
N LEU A 593 -11.42 -22.65 23.67
CA LEU A 593 -12.57 -21.93 23.12
C LEU A 593 -12.58 -21.85 21.60
N ARG A 594 -11.72 -22.60 20.91
CA ARG A 594 -11.58 -22.55 19.45
C ARG A 594 -12.93 -22.77 18.74
N GLY A 595 -13.28 -21.79 17.86
CA GLY A 595 -14.50 -21.82 17.04
C GLY A 595 -15.77 -21.51 17.80
N LYS A 596 -15.71 -21.20 19.11
CA LYS A 596 -16.86 -20.83 19.92
C LYS A 596 -17.12 -19.33 19.88
N THR A 597 -18.39 -18.95 19.79
CA THR A 597 -18.84 -17.56 19.80
C THR A 597 -19.50 -17.23 21.12
N PHE A 598 -18.97 -16.21 21.79
CA PHE A 598 -19.46 -15.73 23.09
C PHE A 598 -20.18 -14.40 22.95
N VAL A 599 -21.15 -14.16 23.82
CA VAL A 599 -21.76 -12.84 24.02
C VAL A 599 -21.62 -12.48 25.49
N LEU A 600 -21.17 -11.26 25.79
CA LEU A 600 -21.00 -10.76 27.15
C LEU A 600 -22.16 -9.83 27.52
N THR A 601 -22.69 -10.00 28.74
CA THR A 601 -23.77 -9.14 29.28
C THR A 601 -23.60 -8.95 30.80
N GLY A 602 -24.00 -7.78 31.31
CA GLY A 602 -23.78 -7.43 32.72
C GLY A 602 -22.34 -7.05 33.05
N ALA A 603 -22.09 -6.72 34.34
CA ALA A 603 -20.76 -6.43 34.87
C ALA A 603 -20.14 -7.71 35.44
N LEU A 604 -18.94 -8.06 35.00
CA LEU A 604 -18.16 -9.16 35.56
C LEU A 604 -17.36 -8.62 36.74
N ALA A 605 -17.25 -9.40 37.83
CA ALA A 605 -16.58 -8.99 39.05
C ALA A 605 -15.05 -9.04 38.93
N GLY A 606 -14.50 -10.05 38.24
CA GLY A 606 -13.07 -10.28 38.06
C GLY A 606 -12.49 -9.77 36.73
N PHE A 607 -13.32 -9.26 35.82
CA PHE A 607 -12.87 -8.81 34.49
C PHE A 607 -13.62 -7.58 34.03
N THR A 608 -12.89 -6.63 33.41
CA THR A 608 -13.55 -5.69 32.50
C THR A 608 -14.03 -6.43 31.24
N ARG A 609 -15.00 -5.85 30.54
CA ARG A 609 -15.48 -6.44 29.27
C ARG A 609 -14.36 -6.61 28.25
N THR A 610 -13.41 -5.68 28.23
CA THR A 610 -12.24 -5.73 27.35
C THR A 610 -11.31 -6.89 27.70
N GLU A 611 -11.02 -7.10 28.98
CA GLU A 611 -10.17 -8.20 29.47
C GLU A 611 -10.83 -9.57 29.19
N ALA A 612 -12.13 -9.69 29.42
CA ALA A 612 -12.87 -10.91 29.10
C ALA A 612 -12.86 -11.21 27.60
N THR A 613 -13.02 -10.17 26.76
CA THR A 613 -12.92 -10.29 25.31
C THR A 613 -11.52 -10.76 24.89
N THR A 614 -10.47 -10.12 25.40
CA THR A 614 -9.08 -10.46 25.10
C THR A 614 -8.76 -11.91 25.48
N ARG A 615 -9.25 -12.38 26.65
CA ARG A 615 -9.03 -13.77 27.09
C ARG A 615 -9.78 -14.78 26.22
N ILE A 616 -11.04 -14.51 25.83
CA ILE A 616 -11.78 -15.37 24.91
C ILE A 616 -11.05 -15.49 23.56
N GLU A 617 -10.58 -14.36 23.05
CA GLU A 617 -9.86 -14.30 21.76
C GLU A 617 -8.49 -14.97 21.85
N ALA A 618 -7.77 -14.84 22.97
CA ALA A 618 -6.50 -15.54 23.22
C ALA A 618 -6.68 -17.07 23.24
N GLU A 619 -7.83 -17.57 23.71
CA GLU A 619 -8.20 -18.98 23.71
C GLU A 619 -8.89 -19.44 22.41
N GLY A 620 -8.84 -18.61 21.34
CA GLY A 620 -9.37 -18.98 20.01
C GLY A 620 -10.88 -18.84 19.85
N GLY A 621 -11.57 -18.24 20.85
CA GLY A 621 -12.98 -17.91 20.78
C GLY A 621 -13.22 -16.56 20.08
N ARG A 622 -14.47 -16.21 19.84
CA ARG A 622 -14.90 -14.94 19.26
C ARG A 622 -15.99 -14.32 20.11
N VAL A 623 -15.95 -12.98 20.28
CA VAL A 623 -16.99 -12.23 21.00
C VAL A 623 -17.92 -11.50 20.03
N ALA A 624 -19.22 -11.72 20.12
CA ALA A 624 -20.25 -11.08 19.33
C ALA A 624 -21.01 -10.02 20.15
N GLY A 625 -21.45 -8.95 19.47
CA GLY A 625 -22.19 -7.86 20.10
C GLY A 625 -23.64 -8.19 20.51
N ALA A 626 -24.25 -9.22 19.89
CA ALA A 626 -25.63 -9.63 20.12
C ALA A 626 -25.78 -11.16 20.05
N VAL A 627 -26.81 -11.68 20.72
CA VAL A 627 -27.15 -13.12 20.68
C VAL A 627 -27.78 -13.44 19.32
N GLY A 628 -27.17 -14.38 18.59
CA GLY A 628 -27.58 -14.82 17.25
C GLY A 628 -27.62 -16.36 17.12
N ARG A 629 -27.94 -16.87 15.91
CA ARG A 629 -27.96 -18.32 15.62
C ARG A 629 -26.59 -19.01 15.78
N GLY A 630 -25.50 -18.24 15.69
CA GLY A 630 -24.14 -18.75 15.84
C GLY A 630 -23.52 -18.45 17.21
N THR A 631 -24.30 -18.09 18.24
CA THR A 631 -23.82 -17.87 19.59
C THR A 631 -23.78 -19.19 20.35
N ASP A 632 -22.59 -19.62 20.80
CA ASP A 632 -22.41 -20.85 21.58
C ASP A 632 -22.66 -20.62 23.06
N TYR A 633 -22.24 -19.47 23.60
CA TYR A 633 -22.36 -19.15 25.02
C TYR A 633 -22.71 -17.69 25.26
N LEU A 634 -23.50 -17.44 26.30
CA LEU A 634 -23.66 -16.11 26.91
C LEU A 634 -22.94 -16.09 28.25
N VAL A 635 -22.00 -15.19 28.45
CA VAL A 635 -21.40 -14.92 29.76
C VAL A 635 -22.18 -13.81 30.44
N ALA A 636 -22.76 -14.12 31.60
CA ALA A 636 -23.62 -13.22 32.35
C ALA A 636 -22.96 -12.82 33.69
N GLY A 637 -22.62 -11.54 33.81
CA GLY A 637 -22.23 -10.92 35.07
C GLY A 637 -23.45 -10.38 35.85
N GLU A 638 -23.19 -9.46 36.77
CA GLU A 638 -24.25 -8.79 37.55
C GLU A 638 -25.12 -7.88 36.66
N ASN A 639 -26.40 -7.83 36.97
CA ASN A 639 -27.42 -7.08 36.23
C ASN A 639 -27.40 -7.34 34.71
N PRO A 640 -27.58 -8.58 34.29
CA PRO A 640 -27.59 -8.92 32.87
C PRO A 640 -28.81 -8.29 32.20
N GLY A 641 -28.59 -7.54 31.11
CA GLY A 641 -29.62 -6.86 30.37
C GLY A 641 -30.44 -7.76 29.43
N THR A 642 -31.06 -7.16 28.41
CA THR A 642 -31.96 -7.83 27.44
C THR A 642 -31.33 -9.04 26.74
N LYS A 643 -29.99 -9.10 26.59
CA LYS A 643 -29.29 -10.21 25.97
C LYS A 643 -29.46 -11.52 26.75
N PHE A 644 -29.63 -11.45 28.06
CA PHE A 644 -29.88 -12.64 28.90
C PHE A 644 -31.23 -13.28 28.57
N ALA A 645 -32.29 -12.48 28.44
CA ALA A 645 -33.61 -12.95 28.06
C ALA A 645 -33.61 -13.55 26.64
N GLU A 646 -32.89 -12.91 25.71
CA GLU A 646 -32.75 -13.40 24.33
C GLU A 646 -31.98 -14.71 24.25
N ALA A 647 -30.89 -14.89 25.02
CA ALA A 647 -30.14 -16.13 25.09
C ALA A 647 -31.04 -17.29 25.60
N ARG A 648 -31.79 -17.06 26.66
CA ARG A 648 -32.74 -18.05 27.18
C ARG A 648 -33.82 -18.42 26.17
N LYS A 649 -34.39 -17.44 25.48
CA LYS A 649 -35.39 -17.66 24.42
C LYS A 649 -34.84 -18.51 23.27
N ARG A 650 -33.54 -18.38 22.96
CA ARG A 650 -32.89 -19.12 21.87
C ARG A 650 -32.23 -20.40 22.32
N GLY A 651 -32.28 -20.75 23.60
CA GLY A 651 -31.64 -21.96 24.14
C GLY A 651 -30.10 -21.87 24.17
N VAL A 652 -29.55 -20.65 24.14
CA VAL A 652 -28.09 -20.46 24.23
C VAL A 652 -27.65 -20.70 25.68
N PRO A 653 -26.65 -21.57 25.91
CA PRO A 653 -26.10 -21.82 27.25
C PRO A 653 -25.59 -20.53 27.88
N VAL A 654 -26.00 -20.29 29.14
CA VAL A 654 -25.57 -19.13 29.92
C VAL A 654 -24.53 -19.57 30.94
N LEU A 655 -23.34 -18.98 30.87
CA LEU A 655 -22.26 -19.18 31.81
C LEU A 655 -22.25 -18.04 32.84
N ARG A 656 -22.15 -18.37 34.12
CA ARG A 656 -21.78 -17.41 35.17
C ARG A 656 -20.26 -17.18 35.12
N GLU A 657 -19.81 -16.12 35.74
CA GLU A 657 -18.40 -15.76 35.70
C GLU A 657 -17.46 -16.87 36.19
N GLU A 658 -17.82 -17.60 37.24
CA GLU A 658 -17.04 -18.75 37.75
C GLU A 658 -16.96 -19.89 36.74
N GLU A 659 -18.04 -20.15 36.00
CA GLU A 659 -18.08 -21.17 34.94
C GLU A 659 -17.25 -20.75 33.73
N PHE A 660 -17.28 -19.44 33.43
CA PHE A 660 -16.45 -18.83 32.40
C PHE A 660 -14.97 -18.92 32.75
N ILE A 661 -14.57 -18.63 34.01
CA ILE A 661 -13.18 -18.77 34.48
C ILE A 661 -12.69 -20.22 34.37
N ARG A 662 -13.51 -21.19 34.77
CA ARG A 662 -13.19 -22.62 34.60
C ARG A 662 -13.02 -23.01 33.13
N LEU A 663 -13.84 -22.45 32.24
CA LEU A 663 -13.76 -22.71 30.81
C LEU A 663 -12.49 -22.10 30.18
N LEU A 664 -11.94 -21.04 30.77
CA LEU A 664 -10.65 -20.44 30.40
C LEU A 664 -9.42 -21.21 30.95
N GLY A 665 -9.62 -22.35 31.60
CA GLY A 665 -8.52 -23.17 32.18
C GLY A 665 -7.98 -22.62 33.49
N GLY A 666 -8.70 -21.76 34.19
CA GLY A 666 -8.40 -21.33 35.55
C GLY A 666 -8.89 -22.36 36.56
N ASN A 667 -7.98 -22.85 37.42
CA ASN A 667 -8.31 -23.59 38.66
C ASN A 667 -8.89 -22.65 39.70
#